data_2f71314ca3a6dbaa5e6f2b840a16734d
#
_entry.id   2f71314ca3a6dbaa5e6f2b840a16734d
#
_cell.length_a   1.000
_cell.length_b   1.000
_cell.length_c   1.000
_cell.angle_alpha   90.00
_cell.angle_beta   90.00
_cell.angle_gamma   90.00
#
_symmetry.space_group_name_H-M   'P 1'
#
loop_
_entity.id
_entity.type
_entity.pdbx_description
1 polymer ?
#
loop_
_entity_poly.entity_id
_entity_poly.type
_entity_poly.pdbx_seq_one_letter_code
_entity_poly.pdbx_strand_id
1 'polypeptide(L)'
;MTAEVPTPDRLTVDLGTETGPFHGGASGTLYGLYGDGVPSRVVVEGMYPRTVTTKAQDGAQHPGGDALEILPPFVAAGGKDVYVYLPDFYRGFPYEWPGATGEERLAGHLDVIRRQVEHVLTLGELRSHVVYVPFNEPEGNMFGEGEWSYDGVSWRSRPDHYFGAWEAACRLIRDLDPDARIAGPNTCILYPEVRDFLEFAKSRDVLPDIVTWHELSSPAEVRTSTAKYRALEQELGIGPLPVNINEYAHNYHVSVPGQMIQWIAAIEESKVDADLAYWNIAGNLNDSAVEANKANGQWWLYNAYGQLTGNTVRVVAPHPNVQYTLQGVATLDREKRQARALFGGAGGAADLVFERVDEEVFGTVVHARLVEIPWTGQLGASEQPLRLRDEELPVSGGRVTVRLTGLDAMSAYQVILSPGGNGAASLPPAVRWRGTYEAEDATYTGGGYTKNGPEGSPTAVDRFATSGGYHVGGLRTGSDGVLAFDVEVPQDGTYELLVFANSHNLADLVREQGPTDVFLRVDGEDPRELRLPLGYKWAVWGHTDTRVRLTAGRHRITLASQDPDLGATQGDAVVDKLDLVLRGEDETALYEAEFAHLGGGARVSHAHRGASGPGVAVLPRGGTVTFWAHAADDGEASVTLDVLGPGEGVLSVNGEEIGRVERGAVPLFLAGGVNKITVTGTSDRLIVDRLRIAPSRGLLPTSVYAAEEGVLTGTARVVGHSCAHGGKAVEGVGAGPANALSLTVAADRAGRHALTVRYSNGEQPPSTHYNPDPVCRHADISVNGGPAHRVLFPTTFHFNNFWTLAVPVTLRPGPNTLTFTCDRLPDLQGGTEDTYGRRSAYAPVIDQVTVTPLAQGQEPS
;
A
#
# COMPACT_ATOMS: atom_id res chain seq x y z
N MET A 1 8.87 37.34 32.43
CA MET A 1 8.87 35.88 32.64
C MET A 1 9.27 35.31 31.29
N THR A 2 10.49 34.81 31.16
CA THR A 2 10.88 34.02 30.00
C THR A 2 10.08 32.77 30.06
N ALA A 3 9.20 32.56 29.08
CA ALA A 3 8.52 31.28 28.93
C ALA A 3 9.60 30.19 28.85
N GLU A 4 9.59 29.23 29.78
CA GLU A 4 10.43 28.03 29.66
C GLU A 4 10.05 27.37 28.33
N VAL A 5 11.01 27.25 27.42
CA VAL A 5 10.85 26.46 26.23
C VAL A 5 10.63 25.02 26.73
N PRO A 6 9.48 24.40 26.43
CA PRO A 6 9.23 23.04 26.88
C PRO A 6 10.36 22.13 26.40
N THR A 7 10.83 21.27 27.29
CA THR A 7 11.83 20.26 26.91
C THR A 7 11.22 19.38 25.82
N PRO A 8 11.89 19.20 24.67
CA PRO A 8 11.35 18.39 23.62
C PRO A 8 11.16 16.93 24.08
N ASP A 9 10.15 16.28 23.57
CA ASP A 9 9.92 14.84 23.79
C ASP A 9 11.15 14.06 23.39
N ARG A 10 11.41 12.96 24.11
CA ARG A 10 12.57 12.10 23.87
C ARG A 10 12.15 10.68 23.57
N LEU A 11 12.50 10.22 22.38
CA LEU A 11 12.46 8.78 22.04
C LEU A 11 13.84 8.18 22.23
N THR A 12 13.97 7.18 23.10
CA THR A 12 15.27 6.56 23.40
C THR A 12 15.37 5.19 22.74
N VAL A 13 16.42 4.97 21.97
CA VAL A 13 16.77 3.69 21.34
C VAL A 13 17.98 3.12 22.05
N ASP A 14 17.79 2.06 22.80
CA ASP A 14 18.80 1.43 23.61
C ASP A 14 19.47 0.27 22.84
N LEU A 15 20.56 0.56 22.14
CA LEU A 15 21.29 -0.40 21.29
C LEU A 15 21.96 -1.54 22.09
N GLY A 16 22.10 -1.39 23.42
CA GLY A 16 22.66 -2.43 24.25
C GLY A 16 21.65 -3.44 24.80
N THR A 17 20.33 -3.25 24.56
CA THR A 17 19.28 -4.20 24.96
C THR A 17 18.57 -4.75 23.73
N GLU A 18 19.07 -5.85 23.20
CA GLU A 18 18.42 -6.58 22.12
C GLU A 18 17.18 -7.32 22.66
N THR A 19 16.10 -7.32 21.90
CA THR A 19 14.79 -7.91 22.25
C THR A 19 14.43 -9.12 21.38
N GLY A 20 15.38 -9.60 20.61
CA GLY A 20 15.27 -10.77 19.74
C GLY A 20 15.37 -10.41 18.25
N PRO A 21 15.36 -11.43 17.38
CA PRO A 21 15.40 -11.21 15.93
C PRO A 21 14.24 -10.33 15.47
N PHE A 22 14.48 -9.53 14.43
CA PHE A 22 13.41 -8.84 13.72
C PHE A 22 12.41 -9.87 13.20
N HIS A 23 11.12 -9.66 13.52
CA HIS A 23 10.04 -10.59 13.17
C HIS A 23 9.35 -10.23 11.87
N GLY A 24 9.03 -8.96 11.64
CA GLY A 24 8.36 -8.49 10.44
C GLY A 24 6.86 -8.82 10.39
N GLY A 25 6.22 -9.04 11.55
CA GLY A 25 4.86 -9.56 11.62
C GLY A 25 3.74 -8.58 11.30
N ALA A 26 4.01 -7.27 11.26
CA ALA A 26 2.96 -6.26 11.09
C ALA A 26 2.51 -6.06 9.63
N SER A 27 3.19 -6.65 8.65
CA SER A 27 2.92 -6.40 7.23
C SER A 27 1.89 -7.34 6.58
N GLY A 28 1.15 -8.11 7.36
CA GLY A 28 0.02 -8.89 6.88
C GLY A 28 -1.17 -8.02 6.48
N THR A 29 -2.12 -8.59 5.76
CA THR A 29 -3.28 -7.85 5.22
C THR A 29 -4.55 -8.71 5.20
N LEU A 30 -5.68 -8.12 5.56
CA LEU A 30 -7.00 -8.71 5.42
C LEU A 30 -7.66 -8.18 4.14
N TYR A 31 -8.07 -9.06 3.22
CA TYR A 31 -8.69 -8.74 1.92
C TYR A 31 -7.87 -7.76 1.05
N GLY A 32 -6.57 -7.71 1.25
CA GLY A 32 -5.69 -6.72 0.63
C GLY A 32 -5.34 -6.97 -0.84
N LEU A 33 -5.83 -8.06 -1.46
CA LEU A 33 -5.55 -8.43 -2.85
C LEU A 33 -6.85 -8.71 -3.60
N TYR A 34 -6.90 -8.29 -4.87
CA TYR A 34 -8.01 -8.63 -5.77
C TYR A 34 -7.71 -9.84 -6.65
N GLY A 35 -6.45 -10.07 -6.99
CA GLY A 35 -5.98 -11.14 -7.84
C GLY A 35 -4.60 -10.82 -8.41
N ASP A 36 -4.16 -11.56 -9.43
CA ASP A 36 -2.86 -11.34 -10.06
C ASP A 36 -2.82 -9.97 -10.76
N GLY A 37 -1.84 -9.15 -10.36
CA GLY A 37 -1.60 -7.82 -10.91
C GLY A 37 -2.38 -6.67 -10.25
N VAL A 38 -3.29 -6.93 -9.31
CA VAL A 38 -3.98 -5.88 -8.54
C VAL A 38 -4.05 -6.25 -7.04
N PRO A 39 -3.23 -5.58 -6.20
CA PRO A 39 -2.10 -4.71 -6.56
C PRO A 39 -1.04 -5.42 -7.41
N SER A 40 -0.18 -4.63 -8.08
CA SER A 40 0.90 -5.22 -8.87
C SER A 40 1.80 -6.09 -7.99
N ARG A 41 2.41 -7.11 -8.59
CA ARG A 41 3.35 -7.97 -7.88
C ARG A 41 4.46 -7.15 -7.18
N VAL A 42 4.93 -6.09 -7.80
CA VAL A 42 5.97 -5.21 -7.24
C VAL A 42 5.48 -4.52 -5.98
N VAL A 43 4.25 -4.03 -5.97
CA VAL A 43 3.62 -3.42 -4.79
C VAL A 43 3.46 -4.46 -3.67
N VAL A 44 3.01 -5.67 -4.00
CA VAL A 44 2.88 -6.74 -3.00
C VAL A 44 4.25 -7.13 -2.43
N GLU A 45 5.24 -7.42 -3.28
CA GLU A 45 6.60 -7.79 -2.84
C GLU A 45 7.24 -6.73 -1.94
N GLY A 46 7.07 -5.44 -2.31
CA GLY A 46 7.72 -4.34 -1.60
C GLY A 46 7.09 -4.00 -0.25
N MET A 47 5.90 -4.47 0.04
CA MET A 47 5.30 -4.37 1.36
C MET A 47 5.81 -5.47 2.31
N TYR A 48 6.49 -6.49 1.77
CA TYR A 48 7.01 -7.66 2.51
C TYR A 48 5.93 -8.38 3.34
N PRO A 49 4.76 -8.70 2.78
CA PRO A 49 3.68 -9.30 3.55
C PRO A 49 4.02 -10.73 3.95
N ARG A 50 3.84 -11.03 5.24
CA ARG A 50 4.02 -12.41 5.74
C ARG A 50 2.75 -13.22 5.59
N THR A 51 1.63 -12.62 5.91
CA THR A 51 0.32 -13.27 5.97
C THR A 51 -0.71 -12.47 5.18
N VAL A 52 -1.73 -13.16 4.70
CA VAL A 52 -2.94 -12.55 4.17
C VAL A 52 -4.13 -13.36 4.66
N THR A 53 -5.12 -12.67 5.21
CA THR A 53 -6.43 -13.25 5.50
C THR A 53 -7.40 -12.87 4.40
N THR A 54 -8.18 -13.82 3.90
CA THR A 54 -9.11 -13.60 2.82
C THR A 54 -10.34 -14.50 2.93
N LYS A 55 -11.36 -14.19 2.11
CA LYS A 55 -12.58 -14.99 2.04
C LYS A 55 -12.36 -16.38 1.43
N ALA A 56 -13.25 -17.31 1.77
CA ALA A 56 -13.33 -18.62 1.16
C ALA A 56 -13.49 -18.53 -0.37
N GLN A 57 -13.08 -19.58 -1.08
CA GLN A 57 -13.35 -19.69 -2.52
C GLN A 57 -14.86 -19.68 -2.78
N ASP A 58 -15.27 -18.96 -3.79
CA ASP A 58 -16.69 -18.71 -4.11
C ASP A 58 -17.45 -17.99 -2.98
N GLY A 59 -16.71 -17.21 -2.17
CA GLY A 59 -17.27 -16.51 -1.02
C GLY A 59 -18.08 -15.28 -1.40
N ALA A 60 -19.14 -15.02 -0.64
CA ALA A 60 -20.05 -13.90 -0.85
C ALA A 60 -19.80 -12.72 0.11
N GLN A 61 -18.60 -12.63 0.72
CA GLN A 61 -18.22 -11.62 1.69
C GLN A 61 -17.11 -10.75 1.09
N HIS A 62 -17.08 -9.47 1.39
CA HIS A 62 -16.05 -8.48 1.07
C HIS A 62 -15.53 -8.44 -0.39
N PRO A 63 -15.08 -7.31 -0.90
CA PRO A 63 -14.66 -7.15 -2.30
C PRO A 63 -13.20 -7.55 -2.55
N GLY A 64 -12.67 -8.52 -1.81
CA GLY A 64 -11.35 -9.10 -2.02
C GLY A 64 -11.37 -10.27 -3.00
N GLY A 65 -10.20 -10.70 -3.46
CA GLY A 65 -10.05 -11.92 -4.25
C GLY A 65 -10.31 -13.17 -3.40
N ASP A 66 -10.85 -14.18 -4.04
CA ASP A 66 -11.06 -15.50 -3.41
C ASP A 66 -9.74 -16.17 -3.06
N ALA A 67 -9.76 -17.04 -2.06
CA ALA A 67 -8.54 -17.66 -1.52
C ALA A 67 -7.68 -18.32 -2.60
N LEU A 68 -8.27 -19.05 -3.54
CA LEU A 68 -7.51 -19.74 -4.59
C LEU A 68 -7.01 -18.82 -5.70
N GLU A 69 -7.66 -17.68 -5.90
CA GLU A 69 -7.24 -16.66 -6.88
C GLU A 69 -6.02 -15.86 -6.37
N ILE A 70 -5.98 -15.55 -5.08
CA ILE A 70 -4.89 -14.75 -4.52
C ILE A 70 -3.68 -15.59 -4.07
N LEU A 71 -3.86 -16.87 -3.76
CA LEU A 71 -2.81 -17.72 -3.21
C LEU A 71 -1.56 -17.79 -4.13
N PRO A 72 -1.67 -18.12 -5.42
CA PRO A 72 -0.51 -18.21 -6.28
C PRO A 72 0.27 -16.88 -6.41
N PRO A 73 -0.36 -15.73 -6.73
CA PRO A 73 0.36 -14.46 -6.83
C PRO A 73 0.95 -14.00 -5.50
N PHE A 74 0.27 -14.26 -4.36
CA PHE A 74 0.78 -13.92 -3.04
C PHE A 74 2.05 -14.69 -2.68
N VAL A 75 2.06 -16.00 -2.89
CA VAL A 75 3.24 -16.85 -2.66
C VAL A 75 4.37 -16.48 -3.62
N ALA A 76 4.05 -16.20 -4.89
CA ALA A 76 5.04 -15.73 -5.87
C ALA A 76 5.65 -14.37 -5.50
N ALA A 77 4.93 -13.54 -4.76
CA ALA A 77 5.42 -12.27 -4.20
C ALA A 77 6.21 -12.43 -2.88
N GLY A 78 6.44 -13.65 -2.42
CA GLY A 78 7.19 -13.94 -1.18
C GLY A 78 6.32 -14.06 0.07
N GLY A 79 4.99 -14.03 -0.05
CA GLY A 79 4.07 -14.27 1.04
C GLY A 79 4.17 -15.69 1.59
N LYS A 80 3.89 -15.84 2.89
CA LYS A 80 4.07 -17.11 3.59
C LYS A 80 2.79 -17.87 3.79
N ASP A 81 1.78 -17.27 4.41
CA ASP A 81 0.55 -17.93 4.84
C ASP A 81 -0.70 -17.19 4.36
N VAL A 82 -1.69 -17.95 3.84
CA VAL A 82 -3.01 -17.45 3.45
C VAL A 82 -4.04 -18.03 4.41
N TYR A 83 -4.62 -17.17 5.24
CA TYR A 83 -5.70 -17.52 6.17
C TYR A 83 -7.02 -17.41 5.45
N VAL A 84 -7.78 -18.50 5.43
CA VAL A 84 -9.06 -18.57 4.73
C VAL A 84 -10.19 -18.50 5.76
N TYR A 85 -10.91 -17.38 5.78
CA TYR A 85 -12.14 -17.25 6.56
C TYR A 85 -13.23 -18.10 5.91
N LEU A 86 -13.47 -19.27 6.45
CA LEU A 86 -14.47 -20.20 5.92
C LEU A 86 -15.91 -19.67 6.02
N PRO A 87 -16.28 -18.89 7.09
CA PRO A 87 -17.58 -18.25 7.16
C PRO A 87 -17.83 -17.18 6.11
N ASP A 88 -16.80 -16.59 5.52
CA ASP A 88 -16.91 -15.61 4.44
C ASP A 88 -17.48 -16.20 3.15
N PHE A 89 -17.72 -17.49 3.13
CA PHE A 89 -18.56 -18.11 2.12
C PHE A 89 -19.97 -17.53 2.11
N TYR A 90 -20.47 -17.11 3.26
CA TYR A 90 -21.80 -16.52 3.41
C TYR A 90 -21.77 -15.02 3.26
N ARG A 91 -22.91 -14.45 2.83
CA ARG A 91 -23.13 -13.03 2.78
C ARG A 91 -23.46 -12.48 4.17
N GLY A 92 -23.26 -11.18 4.33
CA GLY A 92 -23.71 -10.45 5.50
C GLY A 92 -22.81 -10.57 6.73
N PHE A 93 -23.00 -9.65 7.66
CA PHE A 93 -22.38 -9.65 8.97
C PHE A 93 -23.41 -9.11 9.99
N PRO A 94 -24.03 -9.99 10.80
CA PRO A 94 -23.81 -11.45 10.97
C PRO A 94 -24.01 -12.27 9.70
N TYR A 95 -23.28 -13.38 9.60
CA TYR A 95 -23.32 -14.26 8.43
C TYR A 95 -24.72 -14.87 8.22
N GLU A 96 -25.27 -14.73 7.01
CA GLU A 96 -26.56 -15.26 6.61
C GLU A 96 -26.47 -16.77 6.27
N TRP A 97 -26.06 -17.60 7.20
CA TRP A 97 -25.91 -19.03 6.94
C TRP A 97 -27.27 -19.74 7.00
N PRO A 98 -27.57 -20.62 6.00
CA PRO A 98 -28.89 -21.19 5.82
C PRO A 98 -29.13 -22.35 6.78
N GLY A 99 -30.38 -22.50 7.22
CA GLY A 99 -30.88 -23.61 8.04
C GLY A 99 -32.02 -23.16 8.95
N ALA A 100 -32.97 -24.03 9.22
CA ALA A 100 -34.10 -23.75 10.10
C ALA A 100 -33.71 -23.94 11.58
N THR A 101 -32.74 -24.80 11.87
CA THR A 101 -32.21 -25.07 13.20
C THR A 101 -30.69 -24.86 13.24
N GLY A 102 -30.13 -24.70 14.44
CA GLY A 102 -28.67 -24.59 14.63
C GLY A 102 -27.92 -25.80 14.11
N GLU A 103 -28.49 -27.01 14.27
CA GLU A 103 -27.90 -28.24 13.76
C GLU A 103 -27.86 -28.27 12.23
N GLU A 104 -28.93 -27.84 11.56
CA GLU A 104 -28.97 -27.73 10.09
C GLU A 104 -27.97 -26.71 9.57
N ARG A 105 -27.88 -25.52 10.25
CA ARG A 105 -26.91 -24.48 9.94
C ARG A 105 -25.48 -25.00 10.08
N LEU A 106 -25.16 -25.69 11.18
CA LEU A 106 -23.83 -26.24 11.40
C LEU A 106 -23.50 -27.33 10.38
N ALA A 107 -24.45 -28.23 10.07
CA ALA A 107 -24.25 -29.27 9.07
C ALA A 107 -23.94 -28.67 7.68
N GLY A 108 -24.66 -27.62 7.29
CA GLY A 108 -24.41 -26.89 6.06
C GLY A 108 -23.02 -26.21 6.06
N HIS A 109 -22.61 -25.64 7.19
CA HIS A 109 -21.28 -25.03 7.29
C HIS A 109 -20.16 -26.08 7.23
N LEU A 110 -20.33 -27.22 7.88
CA LEU A 110 -19.35 -28.32 7.76
C LEU A 110 -19.25 -28.85 6.31
N ASP A 111 -20.33 -28.80 5.52
CA ASP A 111 -20.25 -29.11 4.09
C ASP A 111 -19.48 -28.04 3.30
N VAL A 112 -19.65 -26.78 3.63
CA VAL A 112 -18.81 -25.68 3.08
C VAL A 112 -17.34 -25.93 3.41
N ILE A 113 -17.00 -26.18 4.69
CA ILE A 113 -15.63 -26.52 5.12
C ILE A 113 -15.07 -27.68 4.29
N ARG A 114 -15.83 -28.75 4.14
CA ARG A 114 -15.43 -29.94 3.32
C ARG A 114 -15.03 -29.50 1.91
N ARG A 115 -15.89 -28.78 1.22
CA ARG A 115 -15.64 -28.31 -0.16
C ARG A 115 -14.41 -27.41 -0.26
N GLN A 116 -14.20 -26.50 0.70
CA GLN A 116 -13.04 -25.64 0.72
C GLN A 116 -11.74 -26.44 0.90
N VAL A 117 -11.71 -27.41 1.81
CA VAL A 117 -10.55 -28.29 1.98
C VAL A 117 -10.29 -29.10 0.71
N GLU A 118 -11.33 -29.69 0.10
CA GLU A 118 -11.22 -30.45 -1.16
C GLU A 118 -10.66 -29.57 -2.30
N HIS A 119 -11.05 -28.28 -2.41
CA HIS A 119 -10.48 -27.35 -3.37
C HIS A 119 -8.99 -27.13 -3.11
N VAL A 120 -8.61 -26.86 -1.86
CA VAL A 120 -7.21 -26.64 -1.48
C VAL A 120 -6.34 -27.86 -1.77
N LEU A 121 -6.84 -29.06 -1.56
CA LEU A 121 -6.12 -30.31 -1.86
C LEU A 121 -5.72 -30.44 -3.34
N THR A 122 -6.40 -29.74 -4.25
CA THR A 122 -6.06 -29.74 -5.68
C THR A 122 -4.84 -28.90 -6.03
N LEU A 123 -4.36 -28.05 -5.10
CA LEU A 123 -3.32 -27.04 -5.36
C LEU A 123 -1.88 -27.57 -5.26
N GLY A 124 -1.70 -28.84 -4.98
CA GLY A 124 -0.36 -29.45 -4.86
C GLY A 124 0.46 -28.81 -3.72
N GLU A 125 1.65 -28.34 -4.02
CA GLU A 125 2.56 -27.75 -3.00
C GLU A 125 2.03 -26.46 -2.39
N LEU A 126 1.22 -25.70 -3.11
CA LEU A 126 0.67 -24.42 -2.62
C LEU A 126 -0.25 -24.62 -1.40
N ARG A 127 -0.84 -25.80 -1.22
CA ARG A 127 -1.69 -26.11 -0.05
C ARG A 127 -0.99 -25.88 1.29
N SER A 128 0.32 -26.04 1.33
CA SER A 128 1.11 -25.84 2.55
C SER A 128 1.11 -24.40 3.06
N HIS A 129 0.71 -23.45 2.23
CA HIS A 129 0.58 -22.04 2.58
C HIS A 129 -0.81 -21.68 3.13
N VAL A 130 -1.78 -22.62 3.09
CA VAL A 130 -3.14 -22.36 3.55
C VAL A 130 -3.27 -22.62 5.05
N VAL A 131 -3.99 -21.73 5.72
CA VAL A 131 -4.43 -21.84 7.12
C VAL A 131 -5.95 -21.69 7.15
N TYR A 132 -6.66 -22.68 7.68
CA TYR A 132 -8.11 -22.61 7.76
C TYR A 132 -8.56 -21.88 9.04
N VAL A 133 -9.50 -20.95 8.89
CA VAL A 133 -10.19 -20.26 9.99
C VAL A 133 -11.66 -20.69 9.97
N PRO A 134 -12.05 -21.70 10.77
CA PRO A 134 -13.39 -22.28 10.71
C PRO A 134 -14.52 -21.34 11.09
N PHE A 135 -14.27 -20.41 11.98
CA PHE A 135 -15.24 -19.44 12.49
C PHE A 135 -14.58 -18.06 12.61
N ASN A 136 -15.35 -17.02 12.35
CA ASN A 136 -14.92 -15.63 12.50
C ASN A 136 -15.86 -14.91 13.47
N GLU A 137 -15.30 -14.27 14.51
CA GLU A 137 -16.04 -13.54 15.55
C GLU A 137 -17.30 -14.31 16.02
N PRO A 138 -17.12 -15.53 16.50
CA PRO A 138 -18.27 -16.42 16.80
C PRO A 138 -19.27 -15.79 17.75
N GLU A 139 -18.84 -14.91 18.65
CA GLU A 139 -19.69 -14.18 19.62
C GLU A 139 -20.58 -13.10 18.99
N GLY A 140 -20.20 -12.57 17.84
CA GLY A 140 -20.95 -11.56 17.10
C GLY A 140 -21.74 -12.15 15.92
N ASN A 141 -21.47 -13.40 15.61
CA ASN A 141 -22.00 -14.08 14.42
C ASN A 141 -22.70 -15.41 14.74
N MET A 142 -22.11 -16.49 14.22
CA MET A 142 -22.72 -17.83 14.16
C MET A 142 -23.08 -18.41 15.54
N PHE A 143 -22.35 -18.00 16.59
CA PHE A 143 -22.59 -18.43 17.98
C PHE A 143 -22.76 -17.22 18.91
N GLY A 144 -23.29 -16.14 18.38
CA GLY A 144 -23.67 -14.94 19.09
C GLY A 144 -25.15 -14.88 19.41
N GLU A 145 -25.59 -13.66 19.74
CA GLU A 145 -27.01 -13.35 19.91
C GLU A 145 -27.57 -12.83 18.57
N GLY A 146 -28.69 -13.32 18.13
CA GLY A 146 -29.35 -12.81 16.95
C GLY A 146 -29.97 -13.88 16.05
N GLU A 147 -30.61 -13.39 14.97
CA GLU A 147 -31.43 -14.18 14.06
C GLU A 147 -30.63 -15.29 13.34
N TRP A 148 -29.41 -14.98 12.92
CA TRP A 148 -28.56 -15.87 12.14
C TRP A 148 -27.67 -16.76 13.00
N SER A 149 -27.69 -16.63 14.32
CA SER A 149 -26.87 -17.46 15.21
C SER A 149 -27.42 -18.88 15.34
N TYR A 150 -26.60 -19.77 15.94
CA TYR A 150 -26.96 -21.19 16.14
C TYR A 150 -28.28 -21.34 16.90
N ASP A 151 -28.48 -20.58 18.00
CA ASP A 151 -29.65 -20.67 18.86
C ASP A 151 -30.01 -19.35 19.59
N GLY A 152 -29.42 -18.23 19.17
CA GLY A 152 -29.69 -16.93 19.76
C GLY A 152 -29.02 -16.69 21.12
N VAL A 153 -28.08 -17.55 21.53
CA VAL A 153 -27.36 -17.43 22.80
C VAL A 153 -25.86 -17.37 22.56
N SER A 154 -25.22 -16.33 23.06
CA SER A 154 -23.77 -16.19 22.93
C SER A 154 -23.01 -17.35 23.55
N TRP A 155 -22.02 -17.89 22.82
CA TRP A 155 -21.14 -18.95 23.29
C TRP A 155 -20.39 -18.57 24.58
N ARG A 156 -20.17 -17.28 24.81
CA ARG A 156 -19.53 -16.78 26.02
C ARG A 156 -20.31 -17.09 27.29
N SER A 157 -21.64 -17.19 27.18
CA SER A 157 -22.52 -17.61 28.28
C SER A 157 -22.92 -19.08 28.25
N ARG A 158 -22.89 -19.69 27.05
CA ARG A 158 -23.21 -21.12 26.81
C ARG A 158 -22.27 -21.70 25.73
N PRO A 159 -21.10 -22.21 26.16
CA PRO A 159 -20.03 -22.57 25.23
C PRO A 159 -20.25 -23.88 24.46
N ASP A 160 -21.13 -24.78 24.94
CA ASP A 160 -21.22 -26.16 24.48
C ASP A 160 -21.42 -26.31 22.96
N HIS A 161 -22.25 -25.45 22.36
CA HIS A 161 -22.53 -25.49 20.93
C HIS A 161 -21.32 -25.05 20.10
N TYR A 162 -20.67 -23.96 20.49
CA TYR A 162 -19.47 -23.49 19.80
C TYR A 162 -18.31 -24.46 19.96
N PHE A 163 -18.08 -24.97 21.17
CA PHE A 163 -17.01 -25.93 21.44
C PHE A 163 -17.22 -27.23 20.65
N GLY A 164 -18.46 -27.73 20.61
CA GLY A 164 -18.80 -28.88 19.78
C GLY A 164 -18.63 -28.63 18.28
N ALA A 165 -18.99 -27.44 17.81
CA ALA A 165 -18.80 -27.05 16.41
C ALA A 165 -17.30 -26.93 16.05
N TRP A 166 -16.49 -26.33 16.94
CA TRP A 166 -15.04 -26.29 16.80
C TRP A 166 -14.42 -27.69 16.67
N GLU A 167 -14.78 -28.61 17.61
CA GLU A 167 -14.29 -29.98 17.57
C GLU A 167 -14.66 -30.66 16.25
N ALA A 168 -15.93 -30.52 15.80
CA ALA A 168 -16.41 -31.11 14.55
C ALA A 168 -15.67 -30.55 13.33
N ALA A 169 -15.46 -29.24 13.26
CA ALA A 169 -14.72 -28.60 12.18
C ALA A 169 -13.25 -29.05 12.13
N CYS A 170 -12.55 -29.04 13.27
CA CYS A 170 -11.16 -29.46 13.34
C CYS A 170 -10.97 -30.92 12.92
N ARG A 171 -11.83 -31.81 13.40
CA ARG A 171 -11.76 -33.23 13.02
C ARG A 171 -12.04 -33.41 11.54
N LEU A 172 -13.07 -32.78 11.00
CA LEU A 172 -13.38 -32.81 9.58
C LEU A 172 -12.21 -32.35 8.71
N ILE A 173 -11.59 -31.21 9.06
CA ILE A 173 -10.45 -30.68 8.30
C ILE A 173 -9.27 -31.66 8.35
N ARG A 174 -8.89 -32.14 9.54
CA ARG A 174 -7.76 -33.05 9.72
C ARG A 174 -8.01 -34.47 9.17
N ASP A 175 -9.26 -34.92 9.12
CA ASP A 175 -9.63 -36.18 8.47
C ASP A 175 -9.44 -36.09 6.94
N LEU A 176 -9.67 -34.94 6.33
CA LEU A 176 -9.48 -34.70 4.90
C LEU A 176 -8.02 -34.37 4.55
N ASP A 177 -7.38 -33.54 5.36
CA ASP A 177 -5.98 -33.11 5.22
C ASP A 177 -5.28 -33.21 6.58
N PRO A 178 -4.56 -34.30 6.86
CA PRO A 178 -3.83 -34.47 8.12
C PRO A 178 -2.72 -33.42 8.37
N ASP A 179 -2.25 -32.77 7.31
CA ASP A 179 -1.22 -31.73 7.38
C ASP A 179 -1.83 -30.32 7.49
N ALA A 180 -3.16 -30.20 7.53
CA ALA A 180 -3.86 -28.93 7.59
C ALA A 180 -3.48 -28.13 8.84
N ARG A 181 -3.28 -26.81 8.65
CA ARG A 181 -3.12 -25.86 9.74
C ARG A 181 -4.43 -25.14 10.00
N ILE A 182 -4.83 -25.04 11.27
CA ILE A 182 -6.10 -24.47 11.70
C ILE A 182 -5.82 -23.32 12.66
N ALA A 183 -6.45 -22.19 12.44
CA ALA A 183 -6.34 -21.01 13.29
C ALA A 183 -7.67 -20.68 13.98
N GLY A 184 -7.60 -20.22 15.21
CA GLY A 184 -8.74 -19.85 16.03
C GLY A 184 -8.37 -19.50 17.47
N PRO A 185 -9.35 -19.09 18.30
CA PRO A 185 -10.80 -19.07 18.09
C PRO A 185 -11.33 -17.94 17.19
N ASN A 186 -10.48 -16.97 16.84
CA ASN A 186 -10.77 -15.84 15.97
C ASN A 186 -11.87 -14.91 16.53
N THR A 187 -11.77 -14.59 17.77
CA THR A 187 -12.70 -13.72 18.50
C THR A 187 -12.39 -12.24 18.23
N CYS A 188 -13.35 -11.34 18.32
CA CYS A 188 -13.15 -9.90 18.04
C CYS A 188 -12.23 -9.19 19.04
N ILE A 189 -12.00 -9.77 20.21
CA ILE A 189 -10.94 -9.42 21.18
C ILE A 189 -10.51 -10.67 21.95
N LEU A 190 -9.41 -10.60 22.68
CA LEU A 190 -9.02 -11.68 23.59
C LEU A 190 -9.93 -11.69 24.84
N TYR A 191 -11.09 -12.35 24.73
CA TYR A 191 -12.03 -12.51 25.85
C TYR A 191 -11.49 -13.43 26.96
N PRO A 192 -11.90 -13.24 28.23
CA PRO A 192 -11.57 -14.17 29.31
C PRO A 192 -11.98 -15.62 29.04
N GLU A 193 -13.10 -15.82 28.33
CA GLU A 193 -13.66 -17.11 27.98
C GLU A 193 -12.80 -17.91 26.96
N VAL A 194 -11.85 -17.28 26.31
CA VAL A 194 -10.84 -17.94 25.45
C VAL A 194 -10.03 -18.95 26.28
N ARG A 195 -9.87 -18.73 27.58
CA ARG A 195 -9.25 -19.68 28.50
C ARG A 195 -10.00 -21.03 28.47
N ASP A 196 -11.32 -20.99 28.64
CA ASP A 196 -12.14 -22.20 28.71
C ASP A 196 -12.20 -22.91 27.35
N PHE A 197 -12.19 -22.13 26.25
CA PHE A 197 -12.03 -22.66 24.91
C PHE A 197 -10.71 -23.45 24.74
N LEU A 198 -9.58 -22.87 25.14
CA LEU A 198 -8.28 -23.54 25.03
C LEU A 198 -8.16 -24.77 25.94
N GLU A 199 -8.72 -24.72 27.15
CA GLU A 199 -8.78 -25.87 28.05
C GLU A 199 -9.60 -27.02 27.45
N PHE A 200 -10.80 -26.70 26.88
CA PHE A 200 -11.60 -27.65 26.13
C PHE A 200 -10.83 -28.22 24.93
N ALA A 201 -10.30 -27.36 24.07
CA ALA A 201 -9.60 -27.77 22.87
C ALA A 201 -8.40 -28.69 23.18
N LYS A 202 -7.64 -28.37 24.26
CA LYS A 202 -6.58 -29.23 24.77
C LYS A 202 -7.11 -30.59 25.21
N SER A 203 -8.22 -30.64 25.96
CA SER A 203 -8.79 -31.88 26.49
C SER A 203 -9.28 -32.82 25.41
N ARG A 204 -9.63 -32.26 24.23
CA ARG A 204 -10.19 -32.98 23.08
C ARG A 204 -9.18 -33.24 21.95
N ASP A 205 -7.93 -32.79 22.13
CA ASP A 205 -6.85 -32.87 21.12
C ASP A 205 -7.23 -32.15 19.81
N VAL A 206 -7.81 -30.95 19.96
CA VAL A 206 -8.22 -30.06 18.86
C VAL A 206 -7.75 -28.61 19.08
N LEU A 207 -6.59 -28.46 19.73
CA LEU A 207 -5.97 -27.14 19.82
C LEU A 207 -5.76 -26.55 18.42
N PRO A 208 -5.95 -25.23 18.24
CA PRO A 208 -5.53 -24.57 17.01
C PRO A 208 -4.00 -24.66 16.86
N ASP A 209 -3.53 -24.69 15.64
CA ASP A 209 -2.09 -24.62 15.32
C ASP A 209 -1.58 -23.18 15.46
N ILE A 210 -2.49 -22.21 15.27
CA ILE A 210 -2.22 -20.75 15.39
C ILE A 210 -3.37 -20.13 16.16
N VAL A 211 -3.06 -19.35 17.20
CA VAL A 211 -4.10 -18.65 17.95
C VAL A 211 -4.38 -17.29 17.32
N THR A 212 -5.66 -16.97 17.15
CA THR A 212 -6.10 -15.74 16.51
C THR A 212 -7.17 -15.02 17.31
N TRP A 213 -7.08 -13.70 17.32
CA TRP A 213 -8.10 -12.74 17.76
C TRP A 213 -7.87 -11.40 17.06
N HIS A 214 -8.79 -10.44 17.22
CA HIS A 214 -8.71 -9.14 16.59
C HIS A 214 -8.32 -8.04 17.58
N GLU A 215 -7.71 -6.96 17.10
CA GLU A 215 -7.36 -5.76 17.85
C GLU A 215 -7.64 -4.52 16.98
N LEU A 216 -8.88 -4.07 17.00
CA LEU A 216 -9.32 -2.92 16.20
C LEU A 216 -9.44 -1.63 17.02
N SER A 217 -8.94 -1.63 18.25
CA SER A 217 -9.13 -0.52 19.20
C SER A 217 -7.90 0.34 19.39
N SER A 218 -6.78 -0.23 19.80
CA SER A 218 -5.56 0.54 20.06
C SER A 218 -4.27 -0.28 20.00
N PRO A 219 -3.13 0.35 19.68
CA PRO A 219 -1.83 -0.33 19.74
C PRO A 219 -1.46 -0.86 21.14
N ALA A 220 -1.97 -0.21 22.21
CA ALA A 220 -1.73 -0.65 23.58
C ALA A 220 -2.36 -2.01 23.89
N GLU A 221 -3.54 -2.28 23.32
CA GLU A 221 -4.21 -3.56 23.52
C GLU A 221 -3.48 -4.73 22.86
N VAL A 222 -2.76 -4.51 21.74
CA VAL A 222 -1.91 -5.53 21.15
C VAL A 222 -0.89 -6.07 22.17
N ARG A 223 -0.22 -5.17 22.91
CA ARG A 223 0.74 -5.55 23.96
C ARG A 223 0.05 -6.23 25.13
N THR A 224 -1.07 -5.65 25.58
CA THR A 224 -1.82 -6.14 26.73
C THR A 224 -2.39 -7.53 26.48
N SER A 225 -3.08 -7.73 25.36
CA SER A 225 -3.71 -9.00 25.01
C SER A 225 -2.66 -10.09 24.76
N THR A 226 -1.56 -9.77 24.05
CA THR A 226 -0.47 -10.73 23.84
C THR A 226 0.16 -11.17 25.16
N ALA A 227 0.42 -10.23 26.08
CA ALA A 227 0.96 -10.58 27.39
C ALA A 227 0.00 -11.46 28.22
N LYS A 228 -1.31 -11.15 28.21
CA LYS A 228 -2.35 -11.97 28.83
C LYS A 228 -2.39 -13.37 28.22
N TYR A 229 -2.37 -13.47 26.89
CA TYR A 229 -2.38 -14.76 26.20
C TYR A 229 -1.13 -15.60 26.55
N ARG A 230 0.07 -15.02 26.56
CA ARG A 230 1.30 -15.74 26.94
C ARG A 230 1.28 -16.25 28.39
N ALA A 231 0.67 -15.49 29.31
CA ALA A 231 0.45 -15.96 30.68
C ALA A 231 -0.55 -17.13 30.72
N LEU A 232 -1.61 -17.07 29.91
CA LEU A 232 -2.60 -18.14 29.79
C LEU A 232 -2.02 -19.44 29.22
N GLU A 233 -1.18 -19.35 28.19
CA GLU A 233 -0.43 -20.51 27.66
C GLU A 233 0.36 -21.24 28.77
N GLN A 234 1.05 -20.47 29.59
CA GLN A 234 1.83 -21.01 30.72
C GLN A 234 0.94 -21.66 31.76
N GLU A 235 -0.17 -21.02 32.13
CA GLU A 235 -1.15 -21.56 33.06
C GLU A 235 -1.74 -22.90 32.58
N LEU A 236 -2.13 -22.95 31.32
CA LEU A 236 -2.74 -24.15 30.71
C LEU A 236 -1.70 -25.20 30.31
N GLY A 237 -0.41 -24.88 30.33
CA GLY A 237 0.66 -25.78 29.89
C GLY A 237 0.50 -26.17 28.41
N ILE A 238 0.19 -25.19 27.55
CA ILE A 238 0.16 -25.32 26.10
C ILE A 238 1.27 -24.45 25.50
N GLY A 239 1.64 -24.71 24.25
CA GLY A 239 2.50 -23.87 23.46
C GLY A 239 3.97 -23.81 23.84
N PRO A 240 4.66 -22.71 23.45
CA PRO A 240 4.07 -21.49 22.86
C PRO A 240 3.54 -21.72 21.44
N LEU A 241 2.31 -21.32 21.20
CA LEU A 241 1.68 -21.36 19.88
C LEU A 241 1.97 -20.08 19.10
N PRO A 242 2.10 -20.14 17.78
CA PRO A 242 2.08 -18.96 16.93
C PRO A 242 0.80 -18.14 17.18
N VAL A 243 0.91 -16.82 17.03
CA VAL A 243 -0.23 -15.90 17.13
C VAL A 243 -0.31 -15.08 15.85
N ASN A 244 -1.51 -14.95 15.31
CA ASN A 244 -1.84 -13.97 14.28
C ASN A 244 -3.01 -13.11 14.75
N ILE A 245 -2.77 -11.81 14.92
CA ILE A 245 -3.83 -10.83 15.13
C ILE A 245 -4.36 -10.47 13.74
N ASN A 246 -5.24 -11.32 13.22
CA ASN A 246 -5.61 -11.30 11.82
C ASN A 246 -6.65 -10.25 11.43
N GLU A 247 -6.93 -9.32 12.34
CA GLU A 247 -7.55 -8.02 12.08
C GLU A 247 -6.99 -7.01 13.07
N TYR A 248 -6.17 -6.07 12.59
CA TYR A 248 -5.64 -5.01 13.44
C TYR A 248 -5.74 -3.65 12.78
N ALA A 249 -5.60 -2.64 13.53
CA ALA A 249 -5.67 -1.21 13.30
C ALA A 249 -7.07 -0.61 13.48
N HIS A 250 -7.07 0.68 13.70
CA HIS A 250 -8.27 1.50 13.72
C HIS A 250 -8.43 2.15 12.33
N ASN A 251 -9.65 2.18 11.80
CA ASN A 251 -9.91 2.69 10.45
C ASN A 251 -9.34 4.10 10.18
N TYR A 252 -9.27 4.92 11.22
CA TYR A 252 -8.75 6.29 11.10
C TYR A 252 -7.23 6.39 11.21
N HIS A 253 -6.55 5.31 11.49
CA HIS A 253 -5.09 5.23 11.46
C HIS A 253 -4.57 4.69 10.13
N VAL A 254 -5.39 3.92 9.43
CA VAL A 254 -5.03 3.31 8.15
C VAL A 254 -4.69 4.40 7.13
N SER A 255 -3.62 4.21 6.39
CA SER A 255 -2.99 5.17 5.46
C SER A 255 -2.30 6.38 6.10
N VAL A 256 -2.24 6.45 7.44
CA VAL A 256 -1.54 7.52 8.17
C VAL A 256 -0.23 6.98 8.74
N PRO A 257 0.93 7.18 8.08
CA PRO A 257 2.20 6.59 8.50
C PRO A 257 2.56 6.86 9.95
N GLY A 258 2.34 8.10 10.42
CA GLY A 258 2.62 8.50 11.80
C GLY A 258 1.76 7.79 12.85
N GLN A 259 0.58 7.31 12.46
CA GLN A 259 -0.29 6.55 13.35
C GLN A 259 -0.05 5.04 13.21
N MET A 260 0.22 4.56 12.01
CA MET A 260 0.47 3.15 11.76
C MET A 260 1.78 2.65 12.39
N ILE A 261 2.79 3.51 12.53
CA ILE A 261 4.04 3.13 13.20
C ILE A 261 3.82 2.70 14.67
N GLN A 262 2.79 3.19 15.34
CA GLN A 262 2.46 2.79 16.71
C GLN A 262 1.96 1.34 16.77
N TRP A 263 1.17 0.92 15.78
CA TRP A 263 0.72 -0.47 15.62
C TRP A 263 1.90 -1.38 15.29
N ILE A 264 2.72 -1.00 14.33
CA ILE A 264 3.93 -1.73 13.94
C ILE A 264 4.84 -1.96 15.16
N ALA A 265 5.06 -0.91 15.97
CA ALA A 265 5.87 -1.02 17.18
C ALA A 265 5.29 -2.03 18.18
N ALA A 266 3.98 -2.00 18.41
CA ALA A 266 3.30 -2.91 19.33
C ALA A 266 3.35 -4.38 18.86
N ILE A 267 3.11 -4.62 17.58
CA ILE A 267 3.14 -5.96 16.97
C ILE A 267 4.57 -6.51 16.97
N GLU A 268 5.55 -5.71 16.58
CA GLU A 268 6.95 -6.13 16.54
C GLU A 268 7.50 -6.41 17.94
N GLU A 269 7.15 -5.60 18.95
CA GLU A 269 7.48 -5.89 20.36
C GLU A 269 6.87 -7.20 20.85
N SER A 270 5.65 -7.49 20.45
CA SER A 270 4.90 -8.69 20.83
C SER A 270 5.36 -9.94 20.08
N LYS A 271 6.14 -9.80 19.01
CA LYS A 271 6.63 -10.90 18.17
C LYS A 271 5.51 -11.80 17.65
N VAL A 272 4.45 -11.19 17.15
CA VAL A 272 3.28 -11.85 16.56
C VAL A 272 3.13 -11.45 15.11
N ASP A 273 2.44 -12.29 14.33
CA ASP A 273 1.95 -11.90 13.01
C ASP A 273 0.63 -11.13 13.17
N ALA A 274 0.33 -10.24 12.24
CA ALA A 274 -0.91 -9.48 12.25
C ALA A 274 -1.29 -9.04 10.84
N ASP A 275 -2.60 -9.06 10.53
CA ASP A 275 -3.14 -8.66 9.24
C ASP A 275 -3.87 -7.33 9.38
N LEU A 276 -3.40 -6.34 8.62
CA LEU A 276 -3.99 -5.01 8.59
C LEU A 276 -5.43 -5.11 8.12
N ALA A 277 -6.35 -4.76 8.99
CA ALA A 277 -7.77 -4.75 8.69
C ALA A 277 -8.18 -3.37 8.24
N TYR A 278 -8.92 -3.26 7.28
CA TYR A 278 -9.95 -2.32 6.99
C TYR A 278 -10.40 -2.46 5.53
N TRP A 279 -11.70 -2.35 5.34
CA TRP A 279 -12.37 -2.74 4.11
C TRP A 279 -12.59 -1.55 3.20
N ASN A 280 -11.57 -0.76 2.96
CA ASN A 280 -11.67 0.30 1.99
C ASN A 280 -11.45 -0.26 0.58
N ILE A 281 -12.14 0.33 -0.38
CA ILE A 281 -12.11 -0.11 -1.77
C ILE A 281 -11.22 0.86 -2.54
N ALA A 282 -9.93 0.55 -2.53
CA ALA A 282 -8.93 1.28 -3.31
C ALA A 282 -8.10 0.30 -4.14
N GLY A 283 -6.87 0.57 -4.42
CA GLY A 283 -5.96 -0.30 -5.16
C GLY A 283 -5.53 -1.61 -4.52
N ASN A 284 -5.47 -1.74 -3.35
CA ASN A 284 -5.79 -2.32 -2.08
C ASN A 284 -4.54 -2.51 -1.19
N LEU A 285 -4.24 -3.70 -0.58
CA LEU A 285 -3.39 -3.89 0.58
C LEU A 285 -3.79 -2.94 1.72
N ASN A 286 -5.10 -2.84 1.92
CA ASN A 286 -5.74 -2.04 2.97
C ASN A 286 -5.26 -0.59 2.96
N ASP A 287 -5.61 0.09 1.86
CA ASP A 287 -5.28 1.50 1.60
C ASP A 287 -3.78 1.80 1.57
N SER A 288 -2.94 0.84 1.20
CA SER A 288 -1.52 1.06 0.91
C SER A 288 -1.24 1.27 -0.57
N ALA A 289 -2.01 0.61 -1.45
CA ALA A 289 -1.97 0.84 -2.89
C ALA A 289 -3.06 1.84 -3.30
N VAL A 290 -2.72 2.75 -4.20
CA VAL A 290 -3.62 3.78 -4.73
C VAL A 290 -4.28 3.33 -6.02
N GLU A 291 -3.47 2.89 -6.96
CA GLU A 291 -3.82 2.22 -8.21
C GLU A 291 -3.12 0.85 -8.20
N ALA A 292 -3.19 0.11 -9.29
CA ALA A 292 -2.54 -1.20 -9.35
C ALA A 292 -1.05 -1.18 -8.99
N ASN A 293 -0.31 -0.13 -9.38
CA ASN A 293 1.15 -0.03 -9.18
C ASN A 293 1.59 1.20 -8.38
N LYS A 294 0.68 2.08 -7.98
CA LYS A 294 1.01 3.27 -7.17
C LYS A 294 0.79 2.98 -5.69
N ALA A 295 1.58 3.61 -4.85
CA ALA A 295 1.58 3.44 -3.41
C ALA A 295 1.44 4.77 -2.70
N ASN A 296 0.86 4.78 -1.50
CA ASN A 296 0.80 5.94 -0.61
C ASN A 296 1.89 5.88 0.47
N GLY A 297 1.87 6.83 1.40
CA GLY A 297 2.85 6.89 2.49
C GLY A 297 2.84 5.67 3.41
N GLN A 298 1.69 5.04 3.63
CA GLN A 298 1.61 3.82 4.43
C GLN A 298 2.39 2.66 3.80
N TRP A 299 2.30 2.49 2.49
CA TRP A 299 3.08 1.47 1.79
C TRP A 299 4.59 1.68 2.00
N TRP A 300 5.05 2.93 1.88
CA TRP A 300 6.46 3.25 2.11
C TRP A 300 6.89 3.01 3.55
N LEU A 301 6.00 3.19 4.53
CA LEU A 301 6.26 2.82 5.92
C LEU A 301 6.47 1.29 6.06
N TYR A 302 5.58 0.48 5.46
CA TYR A 302 5.73 -0.97 5.49
C TYR A 302 6.94 -1.44 4.68
N ASN A 303 7.25 -0.79 3.57
CA ASN A 303 8.48 -1.05 2.82
C ASN A 303 9.74 -0.79 3.67
N ALA A 304 9.78 0.33 4.39
CA ALA A 304 10.88 0.64 5.30
C ALA A 304 10.94 -0.34 6.48
N TYR A 305 9.80 -0.76 7.02
CA TYR A 305 9.68 -1.76 8.08
C TYR A 305 10.19 -3.14 7.60
N GLY A 306 9.73 -3.61 6.45
CA GLY A 306 10.14 -4.91 5.91
C GLY A 306 11.63 -4.99 5.52
N GLN A 307 12.30 -3.85 5.42
CA GLN A 307 13.75 -3.77 5.18
C GLN A 307 14.58 -3.70 6.47
N LEU A 308 13.96 -3.72 7.65
CA LEU A 308 14.68 -3.86 8.91
C LEU A 308 15.36 -5.24 8.99
N THR A 309 16.56 -5.29 9.55
CA THR A 309 17.36 -6.51 9.67
C THR A 309 18.11 -6.53 11.00
N GLY A 310 18.65 -7.70 11.38
CA GLY A 310 19.33 -7.91 12.65
C GLY A 310 18.35 -8.17 13.80
N ASN A 311 18.68 -7.69 14.97
CA ASN A 311 17.84 -7.83 16.16
C ASN A 311 17.10 -6.52 16.47
N THR A 312 15.85 -6.63 16.90
CA THR A 312 15.18 -5.49 17.51
C THR A 312 15.85 -5.12 18.82
N VAL A 313 15.83 -3.83 19.12
CA VAL A 313 16.38 -3.27 20.35
C VAL A 313 15.30 -2.53 21.12
N ARG A 314 15.52 -2.35 22.42
CA ARG A 314 14.53 -1.68 23.26
C ARG A 314 14.38 -0.21 22.87
N VAL A 315 13.13 0.18 22.61
CA VAL A 315 12.72 1.58 22.36
C VAL A 315 11.91 2.06 23.57
N VAL A 316 12.23 3.22 24.09
CA VAL A 316 11.48 3.85 25.20
C VAL A 316 10.83 5.12 24.68
N ALA A 317 9.51 5.06 24.50
CA ALA A 317 8.69 6.19 24.12
C ALA A 317 8.54 7.19 25.29
N PRO A 318 8.40 8.51 25.01
CA PRO A 318 8.18 9.50 26.08
C PRO A 318 6.86 9.26 26.83
N HIS A 319 5.84 8.76 26.13
CA HIS A 319 4.52 8.45 26.69
C HIS A 319 4.10 7.02 26.28
N PRO A 320 4.61 5.97 26.93
CA PRO A 320 4.34 4.59 26.54
C PRO A 320 2.85 4.27 26.56
N ASN A 321 2.38 3.60 25.48
CA ASN A 321 0.97 3.20 25.30
C ASN A 321 -0.05 4.35 25.20
N VAL A 322 0.40 5.58 25.02
CA VAL A 322 -0.48 6.71 24.75
C VAL A 322 -0.55 6.95 23.25
N GLN A 323 -1.73 6.85 22.68
CA GLN A 323 -1.97 7.12 21.26
C GLN A 323 -1.64 8.58 20.92
N TYR A 324 -1.34 8.83 19.65
CA TYR A 324 -1.03 10.15 19.10
C TYR A 324 0.19 10.82 19.76
N THR A 325 1.10 10.00 20.27
CA THR A 325 2.39 10.44 20.82
C THR A 325 3.54 9.74 20.09
N LEU A 326 4.76 10.23 20.30
CA LEU A 326 5.95 9.70 19.64
C LEU A 326 6.24 8.25 20.07
N GLN A 327 6.18 7.35 19.12
CA GLN A 327 6.49 5.92 19.31
C GLN A 327 7.32 5.41 18.14
N GLY A 328 7.91 4.23 18.28
CA GLY A 328 8.69 3.64 17.21
C GLY A 328 9.25 2.26 17.51
N VAL A 329 9.89 1.70 16.51
CA VAL A 329 10.62 0.42 16.53
C VAL A 329 12.03 0.63 16.03
N ALA A 330 13.00 -0.11 16.54
CA ALA A 330 14.37 -0.01 16.08
C ALA A 330 15.07 -1.37 16.04
N THR A 331 16.06 -1.49 15.15
CA THR A 331 16.89 -2.67 15.00
C THR A 331 18.36 -2.29 15.01
N LEU A 332 19.21 -3.25 15.43
CA LEU A 332 20.65 -3.24 15.30
C LEU A 332 21.08 -4.43 14.45
N ASP A 333 21.67 -4.14 13.30
CA ASP A 333 22.34 -5.12 12.44
C ASP A 333 23.85 -4.95 12.57
N ARG A 334 24.49 -5.85 13.31
CA ARG A 334 25.93 -5.79 13.58
C ARG A 334 26.76 -6.12 12.33
N GLU A 335 26.25 -6.97 11.44
CA GLU A 335 26.94 -7.32 10.20
C GLU A 335 26.98 -6.15 9.22
N LYS A 336 25.84 -5.45 9.05
CA LYS A 336 25.76 -4.23 8.26
C LYS A 336 26.37 -3.03 8.98
N ARG A 337 26.60 -3.12 10.28
CA ARG A 337 26.98 -2.02 11.15
C ARG A 337 25.99 -0.85 11.01
N GLN A 338 24.70 -1.18 11.09
CA GLN A 338 23.59 -0.24 10.96
C GLN A 338 22.63 -0.37 12.13
N ALA A 339 22.16 0.77 12.64
CA ALA A 339 20.99 0.83 13.49
C ALA A 339 19.91 1.63 12.74
N ARG A 340 18.70 1.08 12.68
CA ARG A 340 17.55 1.74 12.02
C ARG A 340 16.45 1.95 13.03
N ALA A 341 15.93 3.18 13.13
CA ALA A 341 14.79 3.52 13.95
C ALA A 341 13.69 4.09 13.05
N LEU A 342 12.51 3.45 13.08
CA LEU A 342 11.27 3.95 12.49
C LEU A 342 10.42 4.52 13.60
N PHE A 343 9.89 5.74 13.44
CA PHE A 343 9.13 6.43 14.49
C PHE A 343 8.16 7.45 13.89
N GLY A 344 7.19 7.90 14.70
CA GLY A 344 6.19 8.88 14.32
C GLY A 344 5.11 9.05 15.37
N GLY A 345 4.01 9.73 15.02
CA GLY A 345 2.83 9.90 15.83
C GLY A 345 2.76 11.21 16.64
N ALA A 346 3.77 12.07 16.52
CA ALA A 346 3.77 13.40 17.14
C ALA A 346 4.30 14.46 16.18
N GLY A 347 3.80 15.67 16.30
CA GLY A 347 4.28 16.84 15.56
C GLY A 347 5.26 17.68 16.36
N GLY A 348 5.92 18.66 15.68
CA GLY A 348 6.77 19.65 16.30
C GLY A 348 8.23 19.25 16.44
N ALA A 349 8.78 19.23 17.66
CA ALA A 349 10.18 18.95 17.91
C ALA A 349 10.37 17.79 18.91
N ALA A 350 11.36 16.94 18.66
CA ALA A 350 11.74 15.85 19.55
C ALA A 350 13.24 15.55 19.49
N ASP A 351 13.75 14.82 20.47
CA ASP A 351 15.08 14.23 20.46
C ASP A 351 14.99 12.71 20.27
N LEU A 352 15.64 12.19 19.23
CA LEU A 352 15.89 10.77 19.09
C LEU A 352 17.28 10.47 19.67
N VAL A 353 17.32 9.69 20.75
CA VAL A 353 18.55 9.41 21.48
C VAL A 353 18.90 7.94 21.36
N PHE A 354 20.03 7.63 20.73
CA PHE A 354 20.63 6.32 20.74
C PHE A 354 21.57 6.20 21.94
N GLU A 355 21.33 5.21 22.79
CA GLU A 355 22.13 4.91 23.96
C GLU A 355 22.91 3.61 23.78
N ARG A 356 24.02 3.49 24.49
CA ARG A 356 24.93 2.34 24.43
C ARG A 356 25.42 2.04 23.01
N VAL A 357 25.68 3.12 22.25
CA VAL A 357 26.28 3.04 20.92
C VAL A 357 27.70 2.45 21.06
N ASP A 358 27.90 1.29 20.47
CA ASP A 358 29.13 0.54 20.52
C ASP A 358 30.15 1.12 19.52
N GLU A 359 31.25 1.66 20.04
CA GLU A 359 32.32 2.24 19.22
C GLU A 359 33.08 1.19 18.39
N GLU A 360 33.08 -0.11 18.79
CA GLU A 360 33.64 -1.17 17.95
C GLU A 360 32.82 -1.40 16.69
N VAL A 361 31.50 -1.19 16.79
CA VAL A 361 30.59 -1.31 15.67
C VAL A 361 30.57 -0.03 14.82
N PHE A 362 30.41 1.12 15.45
CA PHE A 362 30.11 2.38 14.74
C PHE A 362 31.29 3.32 14.61
N GLY A 363 32.34 3.16 15.42
CA GLY A 363 33.41 4.14 15.54
C GLY A 363 33.05 5.28 16.49
N THR A 364 33.93 6.31 16.56
CA THR A 364 33.73 7.49 17.41
C THR A 364 32.86 8.59 16.74
N VAL A 365 32.56 8.42 15.45
CA VAL A 365 31.69 9.29 14.65
C VAL A 365 30.73 8.40 13.87
N VAL A 366 29.46 8.75 13.87
CA VAL A 366 28.43 8.08 13.08
C VAL A 366 27.92 8.98 11.96
N HIS A 367 27.56 8.39 10.85
CA HIS A 367 26.71 9.01 9.83
C HIS A 367 25.25 8.74 10.20
N ALA A 368 24.45 9.79 10.30
CA ALA A 368 23.02 9.74 10.57
C ALA A 368 22.26 10.26 9.35
N ARG A 369 21.44 9.40 8.76
CA ARG A 369 20.49 9.77 7.69
C ARG A 369 19.09 9.85 8.27
N LEU A 370 18.43 11.00 8.10
CA LEU A 370 17.02 11.23 8.43
C LEU A 370 16.20 11.29 7.15
N VAL A 371 15.17 10.47 7.06
CA VAL A 371 14.17 10.49 6.00
C VAL A 371 12.76 10.64 6.56
N GLU A 372 11.89 11.29 5.82
CA GLU A 372 10.46 11.39 6.07
C GLU A 372 9.70 10.43 5.16
N ILE A 373 8.69 9.79 5.69
CA ILE A 373 7.69 8.99 4.99
C ILE A 373 6.38 9.80 5.10
N PRO A 374 6.06 10.64 4.10
CA PRO A 374 4.98 11.60 4.22
C PRO A 374 3.61 10.93 4.17
N TRP A 375 2.65 11.53 4.87
CA TRP A 375 1.26 11.25 4.62
C TRP A 375 0.80 11.92 3.31
N THR A 376 0.15 11.15 2.45
CA THR A 376 -0.35 11.62 1.16
C THR A 376 -1.84 11.35 0.96
N GLY A 377 -2.52 10.88 2.01
CA GLY A 377 -3.90 10.41 1.94
C GLY A 377 -4.01 8.95 1.48
N GLN A 378 -5.19 8.40 1.62
CA GLN A 378 -5.49 7.00 1.25
C GLN A 378 -5.37 6.79 -0.26
N LEU A 379 -5.84 7.77 -1.05
CA LEU A 379 -5.87 7.73 -2.51
C LEU A 379 -4.81 8.63 -3.16
N GLY A 380 -3.92 9.21 -2.37
CA GLY A 380 -2.82 10.04 -2.86
C GLY A 380 -1.53 9.23 -3.03
N ALA A 381 -1.04 9.15 -4.26
CA ALA A 381 0.24 8.51 -4.51
C ALA A 381 1.37 9.25 -3.80
N SER A 382 2.33 8.50 -3.25
CA SER A 382 3.52 9.02 -2.61
C SER A 382 4.75 8.63 -3.41
N GLU A 383 5.68 9.53 -3.52
CA GLU A 383 7.03 9.19 -3.96
C GLU A 383 7.81 8.45 -2.84
N GLN A 384 9.03 8.02 -3.15
CA GLN A 384 9.91 7.39 -2.15
C GLN A 384 10.13 8.29 -0.93
N PRO A 385 10.52 7.73 0.23
CA PRO A 385 10.81 8.50 1.43
C PRO A 385 11.77 9.65 1.16
N LEU A 386 11.44 10.82 1.68
CA LEU A 386 12.14 12.08 1.42
C LEU A 386 13.35 12.19 2.33
N ARG A 387 14.55 12.28 1.75
CA ARG A 387 15.74 12.57 2.53
C ARG A 387 15.69 14.02 3.04
N LEU A 388 15.63 14.17 4.37
CA LEU A 388 15.63 15.47 5.04
C LEU A 388 17.04 15.92 5.36
N ARG A 389 17.91 14.99 5.84
CA ARG A 389 19.24 15.34 6.32
C ARG A 389 20.17 14.14 6.32
N ASP A 390 21.42 14.39 5.96
CA ASP A 390 22.58 13.53 6.24
C ASP A 390 23.58 14.33 7.08
N GLU A 391 24.03 13.78 8.20
CA GLU A 391 24.96 14.47 9.08
C GLU A 391 25.94 13.50 9.78
N GLU A 392 27.13 13.98 10.09
CA GLU A 392 28.08 13.24 10.95
C GLU A 392 27.93 13.71 12.40
N LEU A 393 27.74 12.79 13.32
CA LEU A 393 27.54 13.04 14.74
C LEU A 393 28.60 12.32 15.57
N PRO A 394 29.19 12.96 16.60
CA PRO A 394 30.13 12.31 17.49
C PRO A 394 29.41 11.35 18.44
N VAL A 395 30.03 10.20 18.72
CA VAL A 395 29.62 9.32 19.82
C VAL A 395 30.23 9.87 21.12
N SER A 396 29.39 10.35 22.02
CA SER A 396 29.80 10.94 23.28
C SER A 396 29.30 10.11 24.46
N GLY A 397 30.19 9.43 25.13
CA GLY A 397 29.85 8.55 26.27
C GLY A 397 28.86 7.44 25.89
N GLY A 398 29.03 6.85 24.70
CA GLY A 398 28.15 5.81 24.18
C GLY A 398 26.77 6.33 23.76
N ARG A 399 26.64 7.65 23.47
CA ARG A 399 25.35 8.27 23.12
C ARG A 399 25.47 9.08 21.84
N VAL A 400 24.41 9.04 21.03
CA VAL A 400 24.20 9.89 19.86
C VAL A 400 22.80 10.49 19.96
N THR A 401 22.67 11.79 19.73
CA THR A 401 21.37 12.48 19.73
C THR A 401 21.13 13.12 18.37
N VAL A 402 20.02 12.72 17.74
CA VAL A 402 19.52 13.34 16.52
C VAL A 402 18.36 14.26 16.89
N ARG A 403 18.56 15.55 16.71
CA ARG A 403 17.51 16.53 16.96
C ARG A 403 16.55 16.59 15.79
N LEU A 404 15.27 16.53 16.09
CA LEU A 404 14.17 16.53 15.12
C LEU A 404 13.39 17.82 15.29
N THR A 405 13.05 18.46 14.18
CA THR A 405 12.26 19.70 14.15
C THR A 405 11.30 19.65 12.98
N GLY A 406 10.12 20.24 13.13
CA GLY A 406 9.12 20.27 12.07
C GLY A 406 8.53 18.89 11.76
N LEU A 407 8.42 18.02 12.77
CA LEU A 407 7.73 16.75 12.62
C LEU A 407 6.25 17.01 12.34
N ASP A 408 5.71 16.25 11.40
CA ASP A 408 4.29 16.11 11.13
C ASP A 408 3.75 14.85 11.83
N ALA A 409 2.69 14.97 12.60
CA ALA A 409 2.09 13.86 13.33
C ALA A 409 1.48 12.78 12.43
N MET A 410 1.17 13.12 11.18
CA MET A 410 0.63 12.18 10.21
C MET A 410 1.72 11.44 9.44
N SER A 411 2.93 11.99 9.39
CA SER A 411 4.09 11.37 8.73
C SER A 411 4.86 10.45 9.68
N ALA A 412 5.53 9.44 9.11
CA ALA A 412 6.53 8.65 9.82
C ALA A 412 7.94 9.05 9.39
N TYR A 413 8.92 8.65 10.17
CA TYR A 413 10.31 9.00 9.97
C TYR A 413 11.21 7.80 10.16
N GLN A 414 12.36 7.80 9.48
CA GLN A 414 13.42 6.83 9.73
C GLN A 414 14.73 7.55 9.96
N VAL A 415 15.45 7.11 11.00
CA VAL A 415 16.89 7.42 11.16
C VAL A 415 17.69 6.15 10.95
N ILE A 416 18.71 6.24 10.11
CA ILE A 416 19.70 5.18 9.91
C ILE A 416 21.06 5.68 10.41
N LEU A 417 21.62 4.99 11.42
CA LEU A 417 23.00 5.19 11.86
C LEU A 417 23.92 4.19 11.16
N SER A 418 25.06 4.66 10.69
CA SER A 418 26.15 3.88 10.12
C SER A 418 27.49 4.43 10.60
N PRO A 419 28.63 3.71 10.45
CA PRO A 419 29.94 4.29 10.67
C PRO A 419 30.17 5.57 9.84
N GLY A 420 30.65 6.63 10.48
CA GLY A 420 30.98 7.89 9.87
C GLY A 420 32.49 8.10 9.69
N GLY A 421 32.89 9.33 9.36
CA GLY A 421 34.29 9.74 9.28
C GLY A 421 35.02 9.31 8.00
N ASN A 422 34.32 8.75 7.02
CA ASN A 422 34.91 8.35 5.75
C ASN A 422 34.84 9.42 4.65
N GLY A 423 34.38 10.65 4.99
CA GLY A 423 34.26 11.78 4.06
C GLY A 423 33.11 11.66 3.08
N ALA A 424 32.05 10.93 3.45
CA ALA A 424 30.81 10.87 2.68
C ALA A 424 30.28 12.31 2.42
N ALA A 425 29.89 12.58 1.20
CA ALA A 425 29.35 13.88 0.86
C ALA A 425 28.00 14.07 1.53
N SER A 426 27.83 15.20 2.21
CA SER A 426 26.49 15.62 2.65
C SER A 426 25.68 16.04 1.40
N LEU A 427 24.69 15.25 1.06
CA LEU A 427 23.80 15.56 -0.05
C LEU A 427 22.77 16.62 0.41
N PRO A 428 22.38 17.55 -0.46
CA PRO A 428 21.32 18.49 -0.14
C PRO A 428 19.99 17.75 0.09
N PRO A 429 19.09 18.26 0.94
CA PRO A 429 17.78 17.65 1.13
C PRO A 429 16.99 17.58 -0.18
N ALA A 430 16.15 16.55 -0.32
CA ALA A 430 15.28 16.37 -1.49
C ALA A 430 14.25 17.51 -1.60
N VAL A 431 13.75 17.96 -0.44
CA VAL A 431 12.84 19.10 -0.30
C VAL A 431 13.62 20.25 0.36
N ARG A 432 13.70 21.38 -0.33
CA ARG A 432 14.37 22.58 0.19
C ARG A 432 13.49 23.35 1.16
N TRP A 433 12.20 23.35 0.89
CA TRP A 433 11.21 24.01 1.73
C TRP A 433 9.82 23.44 1.48
N ARG A 434 9.00 23.36 2.55
CA ARG A 434 7.58 23.00 2.50
C ARG A 434 6.80 23.96 3.39
N GLY A 435 5.64 24.41 2.92
CA GLY A 435 4.63 25.11 3.70
C GLY A 435 3.31 24.37 3.58
N THR A 436 2.67 24.09 4.71
CA THR A 436 1.34 23.48 4.81
C THR A 436 0.34 24.55 5.25
N TYR A 437 -0.80 24.59 4.59
CA TYR A 437 -1.87 25.56 4.82
C TYR A 437 -3.19 24.83 4.93
N GLU A 438 -3.73 24.78 6.14
CA GLU A 438 -4.96 24.07 6.44
C GLU A 438 -6.18 24.80 5.86
N ALA A 439 -7.15 24.07 5.33
CA ALA A 439 -8.32 24.65 4.71
C ALA A 439 -9.24 25.35 5.72
N GLU A 440 -9.30 24.84 6.95
CA GLU A 440 -10.09 25.47 8.03
C GLU A 440 -9.54 26.80 8.51
N ASP A 441 -8.28 27.11 8.24
CA ASP A 441 -7.62 28.39 8.56
C ASP A 441 -7.70 29.38 7.39
N ALA A 442 -8.13 28.92 6.21
CA ALA A 442 -8.30 29.74 5.03
C ALA A 442 -9.58 30.59 5.11
N THR A 443 -9.64 31.64 4.29
CA THR A 443 -10.81 32.50 4.21
C THR A 443 -11.81 31.94 3.21
N TYR A 444 -13.04 31.70 3.63
CA TYR A 444 -14.13 31.29 2.72
C TYR A 444 -15.10 32.46 2.48
N THR A 445 -15.51 32.63 1.23
CA THR A 445 -16.55 33.56 0.81
C THR A 445 -17.54 32.86 -0.11
N GLY A 446 -18.78 33.37 -0.20
CA GLY A 446 -19.86 32.76 -0.95
C GLY A 446 -20.73 31.81 -0.10
N GLY A 447 -21.64 31.12 -0.76
CA GLY A 447 -22.59 30.23 -0.12
C GLY A 447 -22.09 28.79 0.03
N GLY A 448 -22.70 28.05 0.97
CA GLY A 448 -22.50 26.59 1.09
C GLY A 448 -21.35 26.14 1.99
N TYR A 449 -20.67 27.06 2.67
CA TYR A 449 -19.57 26.72 3.59
C TYR A 449 -19.94 25.64 4.60
N THR A 450 -19.08 24.64 4.71
CA THR A 450 -19.10 23.67 5.78
C THR A 450 -17.70 23.48 6.35
N LYS A 451 -17.59 23.28 7.66
CA LYS A 451 -16.36 22.89 8.35
C LYS A 451 -16.69 21.67 9.19
N ASN A 452 -16.18 20.54 8.81
CA ASN A 452 -16.44 19.30 9.49
C ASN A 452 -15.12 18.63 9.87
N GLY A 453 -15.13 17.98 11.01
CA GLY A 453 -14.20 16.92 11.25
C GLY A 453 -14.56 15.73 10.35
N PRO A 454 -13.77 14.71 10.43
CA PRO A 454 -13.92 13.50 9.66
C PRO A 454 -15.31 12.86 9.81
N GLU A 455 -15.76 12.19 8.76
CA GLU A 455 -17.10 11.58 8.63
C GLU A 455 -18.27 12.56 9.00
N GLY A 456 -18.05 13.85 8.79
CA GLY A 456 -19.05 14.87 9.02
C GLY A 456 -19.24 15.26 10.50
N SER A 457 -18.41 14.76 11.41
CA SER A 457 -18.50 15.12 12.84
C SER A 457 -17.66 16.36 13.14
N PRO A 458 -18.24 17.45 13.64
CA PRO A 458 -17.48 18.65 14.01
C PRO A 458 -16.72 18.52 15.34
N THR A 459 -16.86 17.40 16.04
CA THR A 459 -16.29 17.21 17.39
C THR A 459 -15.32 16.05 17.51
N ALA A 460 -15.33 15.09 16.58
CA ALA A 460 -14.45 13.94 16.60
C ALA A 460 -13.18 14.19 15.76
N VAL A 461 -12.43 15.23 16.11
CA VAL A 461 -11.29 15.74 15.30
C VAL A 461 -9.96 15.06 15.56
N ASP A 462 -9.87 14.29 16.65
CA ASP A 462 -8.65 13.62 17.11
C ASP A 462 -8.53 12.15 16.63
N ARG A 463 -9.45 11.69 15.79
CA ARG A 463 -9.56 10.27 15.39
C ARG A 463 -9.24 10.00 13.94
N PHE A 464 -8.68 10.98 13.23
CA PHE A 464 -8.76 10.95 11.77
C PHE A 464 -7.48 11.18 11.01
N ALA A 465 -7.50 10.63 9.80
CA ALA A 465 -6.60 10.92 8.71
C ALA A 465 -6.84 12.30 8.03
N THR A 466 -7.35 13.29 8.75
CA THR A 466 -7.56 14.66 8.26
C THR A 466 -6.51 15.57 8.90
N SER A 467 -5.78 16.31 8.09
CA SER A 467 -4.79 17.28 8.56
C SER A 467 -5.49 18.39 9.36
N GLY A 468 -4.85 18.95 10.37
CA GLY A 468 -5.46 19.99 11.22
C GLY A 468 -6.72 19.59 11.99
N GLY A 469 -7.29 18.43 11.68
CA GLY A 469 -8.49 17.88 12.29
C GLY A 469 -9.81 18.29 11.64
N TYR A 470 -9.80 19.16 10.63
CA TYR A 470 -10.98 19.62 9.91
C TYR A 470 -10.77 19.66 8.40
N HIS A 471 -11.86 19.62 7.67
CA HIS A 471 -11.90 19.92 6.24
C HIS A 471 -13.00 20.93 5.93
N VAL A 472 -12.89 21.60 4.79
CA VAL A 472 -13.82 22.62 4.33
C VAL A 472 -14.53 22.17 3.08
N GLY A 473 -15.86 22.23 3.11
CA GLY A 473 -16.73 21.97 1.95
C GLY A 473 -17.47 23.24 1.50
N GLY A 474 -18.22 23.09 0.39
CA GLY A 474 -19.00 24.17 -0.20
C GLY A 474 -18.58 24.54 -1.61
N LEU A 475 -17.47 23.99 -2.11
CA LEU A 475 -17.04 24.11 -3.50
C LEU A 475 -17.77 23.07 -4.33
N ARG A 476 -18.98 23.41 -4.82
CA ARG A 476 -19.86 22.45 -5.48
C ARG A 476 -20.72 23.08 -6.56
N THR A 477 -21.35 22.23 -7.35
CA THR A 477 -22.30 22.64 -8.39
C THR A 477 -23.33 23.65 -7.87
N GLY A 478 -23.44 24.79 -8.55
CA GLY A 478 -24.38 25.86 -8.21
C GLY A 478 -23.96 26.73 -7.02
N SER A 479 -22.77 26.51 -6.43
CA SER A 479 -22.18 27.37 -5.42
C SER A 479 -21.39 28.52 -6.07
N ASP A 480 -21.27 29.64 -5.37
CA ASP A 480 -20.34 30.75 -5.64
C ASP A 480 -19.19 30.77 -4.64
N GLY A 481 -18.90 29.63 -4.01
CA GLY A 481 -17.90 29.47 -2.98
C GLY A 481 -16.47 29.74 -3.49
N VAL A 482 -15.69 30.46 -2.69
CA VAL A 482 -14.25 30.70 -2.89
C VAL A 482 -13.52 30.44 -1.59
N LEU A 483 -12.57 29.53 -1.61
CA LEU A 483 -11.63 29.24 -0.52
C LEU A 483 -10.29 29.89 -0.84
N ALA A 484 -9.83 30.80 0.00
CA ALA A 484 -8.64 31.60 -0.23
C ALA A 484 -7.59 31.40 0.86
N PHE A 485 -6.40 31.00 0.44
CA PHE A 485 -5.23 30.76 1.28
C PHE A 485 -4.26 31.93 1.14
N ASP A 486 -3.89 32.56 2.24
CA ASP A 486 -2.80 33.51 2.30
C ASP A 486 -1.52 32.75 2.63
N VAL A 487 -0.61 32.64 1.67
CA VAL A 487 0.60 31.83 1.77
C VAL A 487 1.83 32.73 1.78
N GLU A 488 2.92 32.28 2.42
CA GLU A 488 4.19 33.00 2.42
C GLU A 488 5.33 32.05 2.04
N VAL A 489 6.10 32.41 1.01
CA VAL A 489 7.21 31.62 0.51
C VAL A 489 8.54 32.32 0.69
N PRO A 490 9.64 31.58 1.00
CA PRO A 490 10.93 32.20 1.40
C PRO A 490 11.75 32.76 0.25
N GLN A 491 11.52 32.30 -0.98
CA GLN A 491 12.34 32.65 -2.14
C GLN A 491 11.58 32.53 -3.45
N ASP A 492 12.10 33.16 -4.49
CA ASP A 492 11.59 32.98 -5.85
C ASP A 492 11.79 31.52 -6.31
N GLY A 493 10.79 30.95 -6.97
CA GLY A 493 10.91 29.60 -7.49
C GLY A 493 9.64 29.06 -8.14
N THR A 494 9.77 27.85 -8.68
CA THR A 494 8.64 27.03 -9.09
C THR A 494 8.34 26.07 -7.95
N TYR A 495 7.14 26.19 -7.40
CA TYR A 495 6.64 25.36 -6.32
C TYR A 495 5.70 24.31 -6.87
N GLU A 496 5.78 23.10 -6.34
CA GLU A 496 4.69 22.12 -6.47
C GLU A 496 3.60 22.53 -5.47
N LEU A 497 2.39 22.68 -5.97
CA LEU A 497 1.18 22.92 -5.19
C LEU A 497 0.39 21.63 -5.18
N LEU A 498 0.25 21.00 -4.02
CA LEU A 498 -0.57 19.82 -3.78
C LEU A 498 -1.86 20.28 -3.12
N VAL A 499 -2.99 20.01 -3.75
CA VAL A 499 -4.33 20.27 -3.21
C VAL A 499 -4.88 18.96 -2.67
N PHE A 500 -4.91 18.81 -1.35
CA PHE A 500 -5.50 17.65 -0.70
C PHE A 500 -7.01 17.83 -0.64
N ALA A 501 -7.69 16.96 -1.34
CA ALA A 501 -9.14 17.07 -1.50
C ALA A 501 -9.77 15.69 -1.67
N ASN A 502 -11.09 15.67 -1.55
CA ASN A 502 -11.91 14.53 -1.90
C ASN A 502 -13.18 15.04 -2.58
N SER A 503 -13.61 14.30 -3.56
CA SER A 503 -14.91 14.47 -4.20
C SER A 503 -15.69 13.17 -4.03
N HIS A 504 -16.46 13.09 -2.94
CA HIS A 504 -17.37 11.97 -2.75
C HIS A 504 -18.65 12.25 -3.53
N ASN A 505 -18.81 11.52 -4.60
CA ASN A 505 -20.02 11.54 -5.37
C ASN A 505 -20.76 10.22 -5.13
N LEU A 506 -21.98 10.32 -4.61
CA LEU A 506 -22.90 9.18 -4.66
C LEU A 506 -23.07 8.76 -6.12
N ALA A 507 -23.27 7.45 -6.33
CA ALA A 507 -23.30 6.83 -7.65
C ALA A 507 -24.10 7.61 -8.73
N ASP A 508 -25.21 8.20 -8.35
CA ASP A 508 -26.06 8.94 -9.28
C ASP A 508 -25.49 10.32 -9.64
N LEU A 509 -24.90 11.05 -8.67
CA LEU A 509 -24.27 12.35 -8.93
C LEU A 509 -23.03 12.21 -9.83
N VAL A 510 -22.23 11.19 -9.60
CA VAL A 510 -21.01 10.94 -10.38
C VAL A 510 -21.34 10.61 -11.82
N ARG A 511 -22.41 9.86 -12.08
CA ARG A 511 -22.87 9.57 -13.45
C ARG A 511 -23.32 10.81 -14.19
N GLU A 512 -23.97 11.73 -13.50
CA GLU A 512 -24.57 12.90 -14.10
C GLU A 512 -23.62 14.08 -14.26
N GLN A 513 -22.68 14.25 -13.33
CA GLN A 513 -21.87 15.46 -13.21
C GLN A 513 -20.41 15.30 -13.65
N GLY A 514 -19.90 14.07 -13.69
CA GLY A 514 -18.50 13.83 -14.01
C GLY A 514 -17.52 14.09 -12.84
N PRO A 515 -16.22 14.06 -13.10
CA PRO A 515 -15.20 14.38 -12.09
C PRO A 515 -15.40 15.81 -11.58
N THR A 516 -15.23 15.98 -10.28
CA THR A 516 -15.29 17.30 -9.66
C THR A 516 -14.04 18.10 -10.02
N ASP A 517 -14.25 19.35 -10.37
CA ASP A 517 -13.21 20.34 -10.65
C ASP A 517 -13.37 21.56 -9.75
N VAL A 518 -12.31 22.34 -9.63
CA VAL A 518 -12.29 23.68 -9.03
C VAL A 518 -11.38 24.57 -9.84
N PHE A 519 -11.55 25.89 -9.71
CA PHE A 519 -10.75 26.86 -10.45
C PHE A 519 -9.71 27.50 -9.53
N LEU A 520 -8.44 27.27 -9.88
CA LEU A 520 -7.29 27.81 -9.17
C LEU A 520 -6.88 29.16 -9.75
N ARG A 521 -6.68 30.18 -8.90
CA ARG A 521 -5.96 31.41 -9.25
C ARG A 521 -4.87 31.69 -8.22
N VAL A 522 -3.76 32.25 -8.68
CA VAL A 522 -2.67 32.75 -7.87
C VAL A 522 -2.61 34.25 -8.07
N ASP A 523 -2.74 35.04 -6.99
CA ASP A 523 -2.74 36.50 -7.02
C ASP A 523 -3.73 37.14 -7.99
N GLY A 524 -4.79 36.39 -8.33
CA GLY A 524 -5.79 36.81 -9.29
C GLY A 524 -5.41 36.68 -10.77
N GLU A 525 -4.25 36.04 -11.05
CA GLU A 525 -3.80 35.77 -12.43
C GLU A 525 -4.68 34.71 -13.14
N ASP A 526 -4.27 34.29 -14.33
CA ASP A 526 -5.02 33.40 -15.22
C ASP A 526 -5.50 32.14 -14.50
N PRO A 527 -6.80 31.80 -14.65
CA PRO A 527 -7.38 30.66 -13.98
C PRO A 527 -6.88 29.33 -14.57
N ARG A 528 -6.85 28.31 -13.72
CA ARG A 528 -6.61 26.92 -14.13
C ARG A 528 -7.70 26.03 -13.57
N GLU A 529 -8.23 25.16 -14.40
CA GLU A 529 -9.10 24.07 -13.96
C GLU A 529 -8.24 23.00 -13.28
N LEU A 530 -8.58 22.63 -12.06
CA LEU A 530 -8.02 21.50 -11.34
C LEU A 530 -9.10 20.44 -11.16
N ARG A 531 -8.86 19.25 -11.67
CA ARG A 531 -9.69 18.08 -11.40
C ARG A 531 -9.23 17.43 -10.10
N LEU A 532 -10.17 17.27 -9.20
CA LEU A 532 -9.90 16.76 -7.86
C LEU A 532 -9.97 15.23 -7.81
N PRO A 533 -9.27 14.59 -6.86
CA PRO A 533 -9.37 13.17 -6.64
C PRO A 533 -10.82 12.76 -6.36
N LEU A 534 -11.20 11.61 -6.91
CA LEU A 534 -12.47 10.96 -6.60
C LEU A 534 -12.26 9.89 -5.53
N GLY A 535 -13.14 9.85 -4.56
CA GLY A 535 -13.15 8.83 -3.53
C GLY A 535 -14.50 8.14 -3.43
N TYR A 536 -14.55 7.07 -2.70
CA TYR A 536 -15.78 6.30 -2.48
C TYR A 536 -16.55 6.74 -1.22
N LYS A 537 -15.95 7.55 -0.38
CA LYS A 537 -16.61 8.20 0.77
C LYS A 537 -15.88 9.50 1.18
N TRP A 538 -16.50 10.34 1.97
CA TRP A 538 -15.97 11.66 2.34
C TRP A 538 -14.67 11.54 3.10
N ALA A 539 -14.11 11.35 3.83
CA ALA A 539 -12.84 11.37 4.56
C ALA A 539 -11.82 10.36 3.99
N VAL A 540 -11.77 10.22 2.68
CA VAL A 540 -10.77 9.42 1.96
C VAL A 540 -10.01 10.36 1.03
N TRP A 541 -8.80 10.74 1.43
CA TRP A 541 -8.05 11.82 0.81
C TRP A 541 -7.19 11.33 -0.35
N GLY A 542 -7.15 12.13 -1.39
CA GLY A 542 -6.12 12.14 -2.41
C GLY A 542 -5.61 13.57 -2.60
N HIS A 543 -4.73 13.79 -3.56
CA HIS A 543 -4.28 15.13 -3.90
C HIS A 543 -4.17 15.31 -5.41
N THR A 544 -4.32 16.54 -5.84
CA THR A 544 -4.06 16.98 -7.22
C THR A 544 -2.90 17.94 -7.20
N ASP A 545 -1.93 17.70 -8.08
CA ASP A 545 -0.67 18.42 -8.09
C ASP A 545 -0.60 19.34 -9.30
N THR A 546 -0.09 20.54 -9.07
CA THR A 546 0.24 21.48 -10.14
C THR A 546 1.48 22.30 -9.78
N ARG A 547 2.11 22.92 -10.78
CA ARG A 547 3.26 23.78 -10.56
C ARG A 547 2.84 25.25 -10.63
N VAL A 548 3.25 26.03 -9.64
CA VAL A 548 3.03 27.48 -9.57
C VAL A 548 4.35 28.21 -9.43
N ARG A 549 4.49 29.32 -10.13
CA ARG A 549 5.67 30.18 -9.99
C ARG A 549 5.36 31.29 -9.01
N LEU A 550 6.13 31.38 -7.92
CA LEU A 550 5.95 32.37 -6.86
C LEU A 550 7.27 33.15 -6.68
N THR A 551 7.15 34.43 -6.35
CA THR A 551 8.27 35.24 -5.86
C THR A 551 8.39 35.14 -4.34
N ALA A 552 9.52 35.50 -3.76
CA ALA A 552 9.63 35.54 -2.30
C ALA A 552 8.60 36.53 -1.70
N GLY A 553 7.90 36.08 -0.66
CA GLY A 553 6.92 36.90 0.04
C GLY A 553 5.53 36.26 0.09
N ARG A 554 4.51 37.10 0.21
CA ARG A 554 3.12 36.72 0.39
C ARG A 554 2.39 36.59 -0.94
N HIS A 555 1.58 35.56 -1.06
CA HIS A 555 0.72 35.29 -2.20
C HIS A 555 -0.67 34.85 -1.71
N ARG A 556 -1.64 35.04 -2.59
CA ARG A 556 -3.00 34.57 -2.35
C ARG A 556 -3.37 33.51 -3.38
N ILE A 557 -3.64 32.30 -2.89
CA ILE A 557 -4.09 31.17 -3.70
C ILE A 557 -5.58 30.97 -3.46
N THR A 558 -6.38 30.94 -4.52
CA THR A 558 -7.84 30.70 -4.41
C THR A 558 -8.26 29.45 -5.15
N LEU A 559 -9.15 28.69 -4.52
CA LEU A 559 -9.94 27.63 -5.14
C LEU A 559 -11.40 28.10 -5.19
N ALA A 560 -11.98 28.14 -6.37
CA ALA A 560 -13.32 28.69 -6.57
C ALA A 560 -14.24 27.70 -7.28
N SER A 561 -15.54 27.73 -6.94
CA SER A 561 -16.58 26.97 -7.63
C SER A 561 -17.00 27.56 -8.97
N GLN A 562 -16.66 28.82 -9.21
CA GLN A 562 -17.01 29.51 -10.47
C GLN A 562 -15.82 30.36 -10.92
N ASP A 563 -15.63 30.39 -12.22
CA ASP A 563 -14.67 31.27 -12.87
C ASP A 563 -15.30 31.93 -14.10
N PRO A 564 -15.14 33.25 -14.29
CA PRO A 564 -15.76 33.95 -15.42
C PRO A 564 -15.31 33.43 -16.80
N ASP A 565 -14.10 32.90 -16.90
CA ASP A 565 -13.50 32.47 -18.16
C ASP A 565 -13.67 30.97 -18.41
N LEU A 566 -13.68 30.15 -17.33
CA LEU A 566 -13.70 28.69 -17.42
C LEU A 566 -15.07 28.08 -17.11
N GLY A 567 -15.98 28.80 -16.45
CA GLY A 567 -17.31 28.31 -16.15
C GLY A 567 -17.56 27.97 -14.69
N ALA A 568 -18.33 26.92 -14.43
CA ALA A 568 -18.73 26.51 -13.08
C ALA A 568 -18.36 25.07 -12.82
N THR A 569 -17.96 24.79 -11.57
CA THR A 569 -17.60 23.45 -11.07
C THR A 569 -18.74 22.46 -11.24
N GLN A 570 -18.39 21.23 -11.45
CA GLN A 570 -19.27 20.07 -11.42
C GLN A 570 -18.89 19.17 -10.23
N GLY A 571 -19.89 18.63 -9.54
CA GLY A 571 -19.69 17.77 -8.39
C GLY A 571 -19.71 18.50 -7.05
N ASP A 572 -19.15 17.91 -6.03
CA ASP A 572 -19.08 18.42 -4.66
C ASP A 572 -17.72 18.05 -4.06
N ALA A 573 -16.95 19.07 -3.70
CA ALA A 573 -15.59 18.90 -3.18
C ALA A 573 -15.49 19.29 -1.72
N VAL A 574 -14.66 18.56 -1.01
CA VAL A 574 -14.11 18.95 0.29
C VAL A 574 -12.60 19.09 0.18
N VAL A 575 -12.04 20.10 0.81
CA VAL A 575 -10.61 20.40 0.80
C VAL A 575 -10.07 20.28 2.21
N ASP A 576 -8.97 19.54 2.36
CA ASP A 576 -8.27 19.32 3.62
C ASP A 576 -7.18 20.39 3.83
N LYS A 577 -6.24 20.48 2.89
CA LYS A 577 -5.11 21.43 2.97
C LYS A 577 -4.51 21.71 1.60
N LEU A 578 -3.61 22.69 1.58
CA LEU A 578 -2.64 22.88 0.51
C LEU A 578 -1.23 22.66 1.05
N ASP A 579 -0.38 21.96 0.30
CA ASP A 579 1.07 21.95 0.50
C ASP A 579 1.74 22.68 -0.66
N LEU A 580 2.69 23.58 -0.33
CA LEU A 580 3.63 24.16 -1.28
C LEU A 580 5.00 23.57 -1.03
N VAL A 581 5.59 22.95 -2.05
CA VAL A 581 6.87 22.25 -1.94
C VAL A 581 7.87 22.84 -2.92
N LEU A 582 8.99 23.32 -2.39
CA LEU A 582 10.12 23.76 -3.20
C LEU A 582 11.17 22.67 -3.25
N ARG A 583 11.40 22.14 -4.42
CA ARG A 583 12.43 21.10 -4.68
C ARG A 583 13.75 21.70 -5.12
N GLY A 584 14.77 20.86 -5.15
CA GLY A 584 16.03 21.16 -5.82
C GLY A 584 15.83 21.31 -7.33
N GLU A 585 16.80 21.95 -7.98
CA GLU A 585 16.80 22.06 -9.45
C GLU A 585 17.12 20.72 -10.13
N ASP A 586 17.84 19.82 -9.43
CA ASP A 586 18.16 18.48 -9.90
C ASP A 586 17.04 17.51 -9.49
N GLU A 587 16.28 17.05 -10.48
CA GLU A 587 15.20 16.09 -10.33
C GLU A 587 15.72 14.63 -10.26
N THR A 588 17.04 14.42 -10.12
CA THR A 588 17.63 13.07 -10.03
C THR A 588 17.35 12.45 -8.67
N ALA A 589 16.63 11.33 -8.67
CA ALA A 589 16.45 10.51 -7.47
C ALA A 589 17.71 9.68 -7.20
N LEU A 590 18.15 9.64 -5.93
CA LEU A 590 19.38 8.99 -5.48
C LEU A 590 19.07 7.90 -4.47
N TYR A 591 19.59 6.69 -4.70
CA TYR A 591 19.40 5.53 -3.86
C TYR A 591 20.77 4.91 -3.52
N GLU A 592 21.23 5.09 -2.28
CA GLU A 592 22.51 4.54 -1.81
C GLU A 592 22.39 3.03 -1.57
N ALA A 593 23.36 2.27 -2.06
CA ALA A 593 23.28 0.81 -2.07
C ALA A 593 23.42 0.17 -0.68
N GLU A 594 24.13 0.82 0.24
CA GLU A 594 24.27 0.34 1.63
C GLU A 594 22.98 0.43 2.44
N PHE A 595 22.01 1.21 1.99
CA PHE A 595 20.69 1.32 2.61
C PHE A 595 19.62 0.47 1.92
N ALA A 596 19.93 -0.09 0.74
CA ALA A 596 19.03 -0.92 -0.03
C ALA A 596 18.88 -2.34 0.55
N HIS A 597 17.91 -3.09 0.05
CA HIS A 597 17.70 -4.48 0.44
C HIS A 597 18.78 -5.38 -0.17
N LEU A 598 19.44 -6.18 0.65
CA LEU A 598 20.51 -7.09 0.23
C LEU A 598 20.08 -8.55 0.35
N GLY A 599 20.43 -9.36 -0.66
CA GLY A 599 20.17 -10.79 -0.70
C GLY A 599 21.33 -11.60 -1.26
N GLY A 600 21.24 -12.92 -1.26
CA GLY A 600 22.20 -13.81 -1.91
C GLY A 600 23.64 -13.70 -1.39
N GLY A 601 23.84 -13.34 -0.11
CA GLY A 601 25.18 -13.17 0.48
C GLY A 601 25.84 -11.82 0.18
N ALA A 602 25.10 -10.86 -0.38
CA ALA A 602 25.56 -9.47 -0.49
C ALA A 602 25.71 -8.85 0.89
N ARG A 603 26.67 -7.93 1.04
CA ARG A 603 27.00 -7.31 2.32
C ARG A 603 27.31 -5.82 2.17
N VAL A 604 27.12 -5.06 3.24
CA VAL A 604 27.57 -3.67 3.32
C VAL A 604 29.05 -3.62 3.65
N SER A 605 29.77 -2.69 3.05
CA SER A 605 31.17 -2.40 3.37
C SER A 605 31.38 -0.90 3.51
N HIS A 606 31.93 -0.49 4.65
CA HIS A 606 32.27 0.91 4.97
C HIS A 606 33.75 1.25 4.71
N ALA A 607 34.48 0.35 4.04
CA ALA A 607 35.93 0.49 3.84
C ALA A 607 36.33 1.11 2.48
N HIS A 608 35.36 1.43 1.63
CA HIS A 608 35.64 1.90 0.28
C HIS A 608 35.77 3.42 0.22
N ARG A 609 36.99 3.88 -0.15
CA ARG A 609 37.21 5.30 -0.43
C ARG A 609 36.55 5.66 -1.77
N GLY A 610 35.90 6.82 -1.81
CA GLY A 610 35.17 7.33 -2.99
C GLY A 610 33.74 6.80 -3.09
N ALA A 611 33.23 6.14 -2.08
CA ALA A 611 31.80 5.91 -1.93
C ALA A 611 31.07 7.26 -1.81
N SER A 612 29.87 7.34 -2.38
CA SER A 612 29.02 8.54 -2.29
C SER A 612 28.41 8.72 -0.91
N GLY A 613 28.05 7.60 -0.28
CA GLY A 613 27.50 7.51 1.07
C GLY A 613 28.49 6.96 2.10
N PRO A 614 28.03 6.57 3.29
CA PRO A 614 28.86 5.97 4.32
C PRO A 614 29.35 4.56 3.99
N GLY A 615 28.84 3.92 2.93
CA GLY A 615 29.18 2.57 2.53
C GLY A 615 28.92 2.24 1.09
N VAL A 616 29.00 0.97 0.77
CA VAL A 616 28.67 0.38 -0.53
C VAL A 616 28.09 -1.02 -0.34
N ALA A 617 27.36 -1.53 -1.33
CA ALA A 617 26.99 -2.93 -1.39
C ALA A 617 28.05 -3.74 -2.14
N VAL A 618 28.52 -4.83 -1.54
CA VAL A 618 29.46 -5.78 -2.14
C VAL A 618 28.71 -7.07 -2.46
N LEU A 619 28.58 -7.35 -3.74
CA LEU A 619 27.83 -8.49 -4.27
C LEU A 619 28.77 -9.59 -4.71
N PRO A 620 28.74 -10.78 -4.10
CA PRO A 620 29.35 -11.98 -4.67
C PRO A 620 28.52 -12.47 -5.86
N ARG A 621 28.95 -13.52 -6.53
CA ARG A 621 28.14 -14.20 -7.56
C ARG A 621 26.81 -14.68 -6.95
N GLY A 622 25.71 -14.26 -7.58
CA GLY A 622 24.35 -14.49 -7.09
C GLY A 622 23.90 -13.57 -5.95
N GLY A 623 24.79 -12.70 -5.45
CA GLY A 623 24.42 -11.64 -4.49
C GLY A 623 23.60 -10.57 -5.14
N THR A 624 22.61 -10.01 -4.43
CA THR A 624 21.68 -9.03 -4.96
C THR A 624 21.63 -7.77 -4.11
N VAL A 625 21.42 -6.64 -4.80
CA VAL A 625 20.95 -5.39 -4.17
C VAL A 625 19.67 -4.96 -4.88
N THR A 626 18.63 -4.67 -4.11
CA THR A 626 17.32 -4.26 -4.61
C THR A 626 16.97 -2.86 -4.11
N PHE A 627 16.63 -2.00 -5.07
CA PHE A 627 16.17 -0.63 -4.83
C PHE A 627 14.67 -0.56 -5.12
N TRP A 628 13.92 0.02 -4.19
CA TRP A 628 12.53 0.38 -4.41
C TRP A 628 12.49 1.84 -4.85
N ALA A 629 12.09 2.05 -6.09
CA ALA A 629 12.13 3.35 -6.73
C ALA A 629 10.71 3.79 -7.14
N HIS A 630 10.50 5.09 -7.20
CA HIS A 630 9.26 5.68 -7.65
C HIS A 630 9.44 6.35 -9.03
N ALA A 631 8.43 6.20 -9.88
CA ALA A 631 8.26 6.99 -11.10
C ALA A 631 6.86 7.63 -11.08
N ALA A 632 6.77 8.91 -11.40
CA ALA A 632 5.47 9.61 -11.37
C ALA A 632 4.48 9.04 -12.38
N ASP A 633 4.95 8.75 -13.59
CA ASP A 633 4.17 8.25 -14.71
C ASP A 633 4.87 7.07 -15.40
N ASP A 634 4.10 6.31 -16.20
CA ASP A 634 4.63 5.30 -17.10
C ASP A 634 5.51 5.95 -18.18
N GLY A 635 6.76 5.53 -18.32
CA GLY A 635 7.59 6.09 -19.36
C GLY A 635 9.08 5.84 -19.24
N GLU A 636 9.81 6.61 -20.04
CA GLU A 636 11.27 6.55 -20.13
C GLU A 636 11.92 7.28 -18.94
N ALA A 637 12.93 6.65 -18.35
CA ALA A 637 13.82 7.24 -17.36
C ALA A 637 15.27 6.92 -17.69
N SER A 638 16.19 7.79 -17.30
CA SER A 638 17.63 7.56 -17.41
C SER A 638 18.15 6.97 -16.11
N VAL A 639 18.52 5.69 -16.14
CA VAL A 639 19.00 4.95 -14.98
C VAL A 639 20.50 4.80 -15.04
N THR A 640 21.20 5.20 -13.99
CA THR A 640 22.65 5.06 -13.86
C THR A 640 22.98 4.28 -12.61
N LEU A 641 23.77 3.22 -12.73
CA LEU A 641 24.33 2.49 -11.62
C LEU A 641 25.79 2.89 -11.41
N ASP A 642 26.10 3.54 -10.32
CA ASP A 642 27.49 3.85 -9.95
C ASP A 642 28.13 2.61 -9.31
N VAL A 643 29.19 2.11 -9.95
CA VAL A 643 29.94 0.94 -9.51
C VAL A 643 31.41 1.27 -9.28
N LEU A 644 32.00 0.74 -8.22
CA LEU A 644 33.40 0.96 -7.88
C LEU A 644 34.27 -0.24 -8.27
N GLY A 645 35.34 0.02 -8.99
CA GLY A 645 36.26 -1.03 -9.45
C GLY A 645 35.68 -1.98 -10.52
N PRO A 646 36.37 -3.06 -10.84
CA PRO A 646 35.90 -4.08 -11.76
C PRO A 646 34.81 -4.96 -11.11
N GLY A 647 33.95 -5.50 -11.95
CA GLY A 647 32.86 -6.41 -11.53
C GLY A 647 31.78 -6.46 -12.60
N GLU A 648 31.07 -7.56 -12.67
CA GLU A 648 29.99 -7.79 -13.61
C GLU A 648 28.71 -8.14 -12.88
N GLY A 649 27.60 -7.73 -13.43
CA GLY A 649 26.27 -8.01 -12.93
C GLY A 649 25.20 -7.88 -13.98
N VAL A 650 23.99 -8.25 -13.63
CA VAL A 650 22.77 -8.14 -14.42
C VAL A 650 21.82 -7.21 -13.72
N LEU A 651 21.20 -6.31 -14.48
CA LEU A 651 20.16 -5.39 -14.04
C LEU A 651 18.80 -5.96 -14.42
N SER A 652 17.88 -5.95 -13.48
CA SER A 652 16.47 -6.30 -13.70
C SER A 652 15.55 -5.20 -13.16
N VAL A 653 14.43 -4.98 -13.85
CA VAL A 653 13.40 -4.02 -13.48
C VAL A 653 12.06 -4.76 -13.42
N ASN A 654 11.37 -4.69 -12.28
CA ASN A 654 10.06 -5.32 -12.06
C ASN A 654 10.03 -6.82 -12.41
N GLY A 655 11.15 -7.53 -12.18
CA GLY A 655 11.29 -8.94 -12.49
C GLY A 655 11.75 -9.24 -13.93
N GLU A 656 11.78 -8.25 -14.81
CA GLU A 656 12.27 -8.40 -16.19
C GLU A 656 13.77 -8.14 -16.26
N GLU A 657 14.52 -9.09 -16.81
CA GLU A 657 15.95 -8.90 -17.04
C GLU A 657 16.17 -7.86 -18.15
N ILE A 658 16.89 -6.80 -17.79
CA ILE A 658 17.21 -5.70 -18.69
C ILE A 658 18.53 -5.98 -19.42
N GLY A 659 19.53 -6.55 -18.75
CA GLY A 659 20.81 -6.92 -19.31
C GLY A 659 21.99 -6.69 -18.37
N ARG A 660 23.19 -6.68 -18.93
CA ARG A 660 24.41 -6.47 -18.15
C ARG A 660 24.45 -5.07 -17.55
N VAL A 661 25.01 -4.98 -16.36
CA VAL A 661 25.30 -3.70 -15.73
C VAL A 661 26.32 -2.94 -16.60
N GLU A 662 25.89 -1.80 -17.10
CA GLU A 662 26.72 -0.88 -17.88
C GLU A 662 27.19 0.29 -17.02
N ARG A 663 28.35 0.87 -17.39
CA ARG A 663 28.82 2.12 -16.80
C ARG A 663 28.27 3.29 -17.62
N GLY A 664 27.37 4.02 -17.02
CA GLY A 664 26.74 5.15 -17.65
C GLY A 664 25.22 5.10 -17.55
N ALA A 665 24.59 6.10 -18.13
CA ALA A 665 23.14 6.21 -18.14
C ALA A 665 22.53 5.25 -19.17
N VAL A 666 21.56 4.48 -18.75
CA VAL A 666 20.80 3.55 -19.59
C VAL A 666 19.34 4.03 -19.61
N PRO A 667 18.76 4.32 -20.79
CA PRO A 667 17.34 4.62 -20.87
C PRO A 667 16.53 3.33 -20.68
N LEU A 668 15.63 3.37 -19.69
CA LEU A 668 14.76 2.26 -19.31
C LEU A 668 13.32 2.72 -19.25
N PHE A 669 12.38 1.84 -19.51
CA PHE A 669 10.98 2.04 -19.17
C PHE A 669 10.78 1.77 -17.67
N LEU A 670 10.17 2.71 -16.97
CA LEU A 670 9.66 2.53 -15.62
C LEU A 670 8.14 2.67 -15.62
N ALA A 671 7.47 1.78 -14.88
CA ALA A 671 6.03 1.89 -14.68
C ALA A 671 5.72 3.03 -13.69
N GLY A 672 4.64 3.75 -13.92
CA GLY A 672 4.15 4.76 -12.98
C GLY A 672 3.87 4.13 -11.62
N GLY A 673 4.39 4.73 -10.55
CA GLY A 673 4.35 4.22 -9.19
C GLY A 673 5.63 3.51 -8.77
N VAL A 674 5.50 2.34 -8.16
CA VAL A 674 6.61 1.59 -7.56
C VAL A 674 7.34 0.74 -8.60
N ASN A 675 8.66 0.80 -8.57
CA ASN A 675 9.52 -0.04 -9.40
C ASN A 675 10.56 -0.75 -8.53
N LYS A 676 10.71 -2.05 -8.75
CA LYS A 676 11.75 -2.89 -8.15
C LYS A 676 12.93 -3.00 -9.08
N ILE A 677 14.05 -2.36 -8.74
CA ILE A 677 15.28 -2.39 -9.51
C ILE A 677 16.29 -3.27 -8.79
N THR A 678 16.67 -4.39 -9.40
CA THR A 678 17.57 -5.37 -8.78
C THR A 678 18.84 -5.51 -9.60
N VAL A 679 19.97 -5.47 -8.91
CA VAL A 679 21.29 -5.80 -9.48
C VAL A 679 21.76 -7.11 -8.89
N THR A 680 22.07 -8.07 -9.75
CA THR A 680 22.61 -9.39 -9.37
C THR A 680 24.06 -9.49 -9.81
N GLY A 681 24.98 -9.79 -8.88
CA GLY A 681 26.38 -10.01 -9.17
C GLY A 681 26.57 -11.29 -9.99
N THR A 682 27.30 -11.23 -11.12
CA THR A 682 27.67 -12.39 -11.95
C THR A 682 29.15 -12.73 -11.85
N SER A 683 29.95 -11.83 -11.31
CA SER A 683 31.36 -12.07 -10.95
C SER A 683 31.53 -12.34 -9.47
N ASP A 684 32.73 -12.70 -9.04
CA ASP A 684 32.99 -12.98 -7.62
C ASP A 684 32.88 -11.74 -6.74
N ARG A 685 32.92 -10.56 -7.32
CA ARG A 685 32.80 -9.29 -6.62
C ARG A 685 32.33 -8.19 -7.53
N LEU A 686 31.13 -7.68 -7.29
CA LEU A 686 30.62 -6.40 -7.85
C LEU A 686 30.42 -5.43 -6.68
N ILE A 687 30.87 -4.19 -6.82
CA ILE A 687 30.73 -3.17 -5.79
C ILE A 687 29.78 -2.11 -6.32
N VAL A 688 28.61 -2.03 -5.74
CA VAL A 688 27.57 -1.05 -6.09
C VAL A 688 27.59 0.07 -5.06
N ASP A 689 27.72 1.29 -5.53
CA ASP A 689 27.74 2.51 -4.73
C ASP A 689 26.31 3.07 -4.58
N ARG A 690 25.69 3.41 -5.72
CA ARG A 690 24.31 3.93 -5.71
C ARG A 690 23.64 3.76 -7.06
N LEU A 691 22.32 3.88 -7.03
CA LEU A 691 21.46 4.02 -8.19
C LEU A 691 21.02 5.48 -8.33
N ARG A 692 21.05 6.00 -9.56
CA ARG A 692 20.53 7.32 -9.93
C ARG A 692 19.46 7.17 -11.00
N ILE A 693 18.33 7.85 -10.80
CA ILE A 693 17.23 7.88 -11.76
C ILE A 693 16.94 9.35 -12.08
N ALA A 694 17.12 9.72 -13.34
CA ALA A 694 16.85 11.06 -13.83
C ALA A 694 15.73 11.03 -14.89
N PRO A 695 14.95 12.09 -15.03
CA PRO A 695 14.02 12.24 -16.14
C PRO A 695 14.74 12.07 -17.49
N SER A 696 14.12 11.35 -18.42
CA SER A 696 14.59 11.16 -19.78
C SER A 696 13.43 11.11 -20.76
N ARG A 697 13.64 11.52 -21.99
CA ARG A 697 12.63 11.48 -23.04
C ARG A 697 13.26 11.28 -24.42
N GLY A 698 12.63 10.44 -25.24
CA GLY A 698 12.91 10.31 -26.66
C GLY A 698 14.09 9.42 -27.02
N LEU A 699 14.66 8.67 -26.06
CA LEU A 699 15.68 7.67 -26.31
C LEU A 699 15.09 6.27 -26.53
N LEU A 700 13.91 6.00 -25.97
CA LEU A 700 13.13 4.80 -26.25
C LEU A 700 12.08 5.08 -27.33
N PRO A 701 12.05 4.31 -28.42
CA PRO A 701 11.03 4.47 -29.45
C PRO A 701 9.64 4.11 -28.88
N THR A 702 8.80 5.11 -28.69
CA THR A 702 7.47 4.98 -28.15
C THR A 702 6.43 5.26 -29.22
N SER A 703 5.45 4.37 -29.36
CA SER A 703 4.37 4.50 -30.34
C SER A 703 3.02 4.42 -29.63
N VAL A 704 2.10 5.31 -30.02
CA VAL A 704 0.75 5.40 -29.44
C VAL A 704 -0.27 5.00 -30.50
N TYR A 705 -1.24 4.20 -30.09
CA TYR A 705 -2.33 3.68 -30.94
C TYR A 705 -3.67 3.99 -30.28
N ALA A 706 -4.51 4.73 -30.97
CA ALA A 706 -5.86 5.01 -30.52
C ALA A 706 -6.74 3.75 -30.65
N ALA A 707 -7.50 3.44 -29.63
CA ALA A 707 -8.33 2.23 -29.63
C ALA A 707 -9.41 2.26 -30.71
N GLU A 708 -9.95 3.43 -31.02
CA GLU A 708 -10.97 3.61 -32.07
C GLU A 708 -10.46 3.34 -33.49
N GLU A 709 -9.15 3.29 -33.71
CA GLU A 709 -8.54 2.92 -35.00
C GLU A 709 -8.43 1.41 -35.18
N GLY A 710 -8.71 0.63 -34.15
CA GLY A 710 -8.65 -0.81 -34.13
C GLY A 710 -9.80 -1.48 -34.92
N VAL A 711 -9.61 -2.76 -35.21
CA VAL A 711 -10.66 -3.61 -35.78
C VAL A 711 -11.59 -4.07 -34.65
N LEU A 712 -12.85 -3.73 -34.74
CA LEU A 712 -13.88 -4.07 -33.75
C LEU A 712 -14.77 -5.19 -34.26
N THR A 713 -15.12 -6.13 -33.41
CA THR A 713 -16.06 -7.22 -33.72
C THR A 713 -17.16 -7.31 -32.68
N GLY A 714 -18.30 -7.87 -33.09
CA GLY A 714 -19.45 -8.12 -32.21
C GLY A 714 -20.04 -6.85 -31.60
N THR A 715 -20.08 -6.76 -30.30
CA THR A 715 -20.62 -5.62 -29.52
C THR A 715 -19.63 -4.50 -29.30
N ALA A 716 -18.35 -4.74 -29.58
CA ALA A 716 -17.30 -3.72 -29.43
C ALA A 716 -17.57 -2.54 -30.38
N ARG A 717 -17.55 -1.31 -29.87
CA ARG A 717 -17.90 -0.13 -30.61
C ARG A 717 -17.15 1.11 -30.14
N VAL A 718 -16.98 2.06 -31.05
CA VAL A 718 -16.47 3.40 -30.72
C VAL A 718 -17.57 4.22 -30.10
N VAL A 719 -17.26 4.91 -28.99
CA VAL A 719 -18.16 5.87 -28.33
C VAL A 719 -17.48 7.22 -28.21
N GLY A 720 -18.30 8.27 -28.24
CA GLY A 720 -17.82 9.62 -27.91
C GLY A 720 -17.58 9.71 -26.40
N HIS A 721 -16.42 10.27 -26.01
CA HIS A 721 -16.04 10.38 -24.61
C HIS A 721 -15.15 11.62 -24.41
N SER A 722 -15.69 12.66 -23.78
CA SER A 722 -15.03 13.97 -23.67
C SER A 722 -13.68 13.94 -22.93
N CYS A 723 -13.47 12.98 -22.03
CA CYS A 723 -12.24 12.82 -21.26
C CYS A 723 -11.25 11.83 -21.90
N ALA A 724 -11.63 11.15 -22.97
CA ALA A 724 -10.74 10.29 -23.75
C ALA A 724 -9.81 11.10 -24.65
N HIS A 725 -8.66 10.58 -25.00
CA HIS A 725 -7.77 11.19 -25.98
C HIS A 725 -8.47 11.24 -27.34
N GLY A 726 -8.46 12.38 -27.98
CA GLY A 726 -9.17 12.55 -29.24
C GLY A 726 -10.71 12.54 -29.15
N GLY A 727 -11.28 12.50 -27.94
CA GLY A 727 -12.73 12.54 -27.69
C GLY A 727 -13.46 11.23 -27.99
N LYS A 728 -12.76 10.12 -28.13
CA LYS A 728 -13.32 8.81 -28.47
C LYS A 728 -12.64 7.70 -27.66
N ALA A 729 -13.37 6.63 -27.42
CA ALA A 729 -12.86 5.42 -26.78
C ALA A 729 -13.63 4.19 -27.30
N VAL A 730 -13.18 2.99 -26.94
CA VAL A 730 -13.82 1.72 -27.29
C VAL A 730 -14.43 1.09 -26.06
N GLU A 731 -15.72 0.74 -26.14
CA GLU A 731 -16.46 -0.04 -25.15
C GLU A 731 -17.07 -1.29 -25.75
N GLY A 732 -17.67 -2.15 -24.92
CA GLY A 732 -18.38 -3.36 -25.35
C GLY A 732 -17.48 -4.50 -25.79
N VAL A 733 -16.20 -4.47 -25.46
CA VAL A 733 -15.28 -5.61 -25.57
C VAL A 733 -15.63 -6.60 -24.46
N GLY A 734 -16.00 -7.83 -24.81
CA GLY A 734 -16.36 -8.86 -23.82
C GLY A 734 -17.74 -9.45 -23.99
N ALA A 735 -18.27 -10.06 -22.94
CA ALA A 735 -19.45 -10.94 -23.00
C ALA A 735 -19.27 -12.08 -24.03
N GLY A 736 -18.06 -12.57 -24.14
CA GLY A 736 -17.63 -13.62 -25.06
C GLY A 736 -16.53 -13.18 -26.03
N PRO A 737 -15.72 -14.14 -26.54
CA PRO A 737 -14.54 -13.86 -27.34
C PRO A 737 -14.84 -13.28 -28.75
N ALA A 738 -16.10 -13.33 -29.19
CA ALA A 738 -16.53 -12.74 -30.45
C ALA A 738 -16.57 -11.20 -30.42
N ASN A 739 -16.61 -10.61 -29.25
CA ASN A 739 -16.68 -9.16 -29.04
C ASN A 739 -15.30 -8.64 -28.68
N ALA A 740 -14.52 -8.30 -29.68
CA ALA A 740 -13.10 -8.02 -29.49
C ALA A 740 -12.67 -6.68 -30.10
N LEU A 741 -11.59 -6.13 -29.55
CA LEU A 741 -10.78 -5.07 -30.14
C LEU A 741 -9.44 -5.67 -30.58
N SER A 742 -9.07 -5.46 -31.85
CA SER A 742 -7.74 -5.83 -32.37
C SER A 742 -6.99 -4.61 -32.88
N LEU A 743 -5.78 -4.40 -32.36
CA LEU A 743 -4.89 -3.31 -32.77
C LEU A 743 -3.67 -3.89 -33.49
N THR A 744 -3.26 -3.25 -34.58
CA THR A 744 -1.97 -3.55 -35.19
C THR A 744 -0.94 -2.55 -34.68
N VAL A 745 0.02 -3.05 -33.92
CA VAL A 745 1.11 -2.24 -33.35
C VAL A 745 2.44 -2.62 -33.96
N ALA A 746 3.35 -1.68 -34.08
CA ALA A 746 4.68 -1.93 -34.60
C ALA A 746 5.73 -1.94 -33.49
N ALA A 747 6.72 -2.82 -33.62
CA ALA A 747 7.91 -2.79 -32.80
C ALA A 747 9.15 -2.75 -33.75
N ASP A 748 10.12 -1.90 -33.40
CA ASP A 748 11.35 -1.75 -34.23
C ASP A 748 12.25 -2.99 -34.12
N ARG A 749 12.13 -3.72 -33.01
CA ARG A 749 12.95 -4.91 -32.70
C ARG A 749 12.16 -5.98 -31.95
N ALA A 750 12.68 -7.19 -31.94
CA ALA A 750 12.16 -8.25 -31.06
C ALA A 750 12.53 -7.98 -29.62
N GLY A 751 11.70 -8.44 -28.70
CA GLY A 751 11.98 -8.44 -27.27
C GLY A 751 10.82 -7.99 -26.41
N ARG A 752 11.15 -7.67 -25.17
CA ARG A 752 10.17 -7.24 -24.16
C ARG A 752 9.83 -5.76 -24.32
N HIS A 753 8.56 -5.48 -24.29
CA HIS A 753 7.99 -4.14 -24.37
C HIS A 753 6.98 -3.93 -23.25
N ALA A 754 6.84 -2.71 -22.79
CA ALA A 754 5.70 -2.28 -22.02
C ALA A 754 4.53 -1.96 -22.94
N LEU A 755 3.42 -2.59 -22.69
CA LEU A 755 2.13 -2.26 -23.26
C LEU A 755 1.38 -1.43 -22.22
N THR A 756 1.35 -0.12 -22.36
CA THR A 756 0.62 0.76 -21.46
C THR A 756 -0.79 0.98 -22.00
N VAL A 757 -1.78 0.48 -21.30
CA VAL A 757 -3.20 0.62 -21.65
C VAL A 757 -3.80 1.79 -20.87
N ARG A 758 -4.29 2.80 -21.58
CA ARG A 758 -5.08 3.88 -20.98
C ARG A 758 -6.55 3.49 -21.02
N TYR A 759 -7.17 3.45 -19.85
CA TYR A 759 -8.49 2.85 -19.68
C TYR A 759 -9.35 3.63 -18.68
N SER A 760 -10.65 3.41 -18.75
CA SER A 760 -11.61 3.82 -17.72
C SER A 760 -12.43 2.61 -17.27
N ASN A 761 -12.48 2.39 -15.96
CA ASN A 761 -13.36 1.44 -15.31
C ASN A 761 -14.31 2.21 -14.40
N GLY A 762 -15.49 2.53 -14.90
CA GLY A 762 -16.52 3.24 -14.16
C GLY A 762 -17.33 2.36 -13.21
N GLU A 763 -16.87 1.12 -12.94
CA GLU A 763 -17.47 0.27 -11.92
C GLU A 763 -17.43 0.99 -10.59
N GLN A 764 -18.59 1.20 -9.99
CA GLN A 764 -18.65 1.96 -8.76
C GLN A 764 -18.43 1.06 -7.56
N PRO A 765 -17.54 1.45 -6.64
CA PRO A 765 -17.46 0.78 -5.35
C PRO A 765 -18.82 0.84 -4.66
N PRO A 766 -19.25 -0.24 -4.03
CA PRO A 766 -20.47 -0.24 -3.25
C PRO A 766 -20.34 0.72 -2.06
N SER A 767 -21.48 1.27 -1.61
CA SER A 767 -21.50 2.06 -0.37
C SER A 767 -21.33 1.22 0.90
N THR A 768 -21.34 -0.10 0.77
CA THR A 768 -21.13 -1.08 1.85
C THR A 768 -20.00 -2.02 1.44
N HIS A 769 -19.35 -2.64 2.43
CA HIS A 769 -18.29 -3.63 2.21
C HIS A 769 -18.82 -5.06 1.99
N TYR A 770 -20.10 -5.22 1.66
CA TYR A 770 -20.71 -6.51 1.32
C TYR A 770 -20.87 -6.71 -0.19
N ASN A 771 -19.94 -6.23 -0.98
CA ASN A 771 -19.84 -6.60 -2.39
C ASN A 771 -18.80 -7.71 -2.52
N PRO A 772 -19.22 -8.92 -2.88
CA PRO A 772 -18.29 -10.03 -3.02
C PRO A 772 -17.39 -9.92 -4.26
N ASP A 773 -17.81 -9.17 -5.28
CA ASP A 773 -17.02 -8.96 -6.48
C ASP A 773 -15.93 -7.90 -6.26
N PRO A 774 -14.70 -8.12 -6.68
CA PRO A 774 -13.72 -7.07 -6.73
C PRO A 774 -14.17 -5.99 -7.73
N VAL A 775 -13.91 -4.73 -7.42
CA VAL A 775 -14.21 -3.60 -8.30
C VAL A 775 -13.22 -3.50 -9.46
N CYS A 776 -12.74 -4.63 -9.93
CA CYS A 776 -11.88 -4.77 -11.09
C CYS A 776 -12.67 -5.30 -12.27
N ARG A 777 -12.38 -4.76 -13.46
CA ARG A 777 -12.71 -5.43 -14.72
C ARG A 777 -11.47 -6.10 -15.26
N HIS A 778 -11.63 -7.01 -16.21
CA HIS A 778 -10.48 -7.64 -16.85
C HIS A 778 -10.56 -7.56 -18.37
N ALA A 779 -9.39 -7.70 -18.99
CA ALA A 779 -9.28 -8.04 -20.40
C ALA A 779 -8.27 -9.17 -20.55
N ASP A 780 -8.59 -10.13 -21.41
CA ASP A 780 -7.68 -11.17 -21.86
C ASP A 780 -6.94 -10.64 -23.11
N ILE A 781 -5.65 -10.37 -22.97
CA ILE A 781 -4.82 -9.76 -24.02
C ILE A 781 -3.97 -10.83 -24.67
N SER A 782 -4.12 -11.04 -25.98
CA SER A 782 -3.27 -11.93 -26.76
C SER A 782 -2.41 -11.16 -27.74
N VAL A 783 -1.18 -11.67 -27.99
CA VAL A 783 -0.23 -11.12 -28.94
C VAL A 783 -0.06 -12.10 -30.10
N ASN A 784 -0.30 -11.66 -31.33
CA ASN A 784 -0.16 -12.46 -32.56
C ASN A 784 -0.91 -13.79 -32.53
N GLY A 785 -2.08 -13.85 -31.86
CA GLY A 785 -2.86 -15.06 -31.72
C GLY A 785 -2.26 -16.12 -30.79
N GLY A 786 -1.28 -15.75 -29.98
CA GLY A 786 -0.73 -16.60 -28.91
C GLY A 786 -1.68 -16.71 -27.72
N PRO A 787 -1.27 -17.39 -26.64
CA PRO A 787 -2.06 -17.48 -25.41
C PRO A 787 -2.43 -16.10 -24.89
N ALA A 788 -3.67 -15.96 -24.44
CA ALA A 788 -4.12 -14.73 -23.82
C ALA A 788 -3.61 -14.65 -22.37
N HIS A 789 -3.22 -13.47 -21.98
CA HIS A 789 -2.89 -13.12 -20.59
C HIS A 789 -4.01 -12.28 -19.99
N ARG A 790 -4.52 -12.69 -18.86
CA ARG A 790 -5.55 -11.94 -18.12
C ARG A 790 -4.92 -10.77 -17.40
N VAL A 791 -5.48 -9.59 -17.62
CA VAL A 791 -5.08 -8.34 -16.97
C VAL A 791 -6.28 -7.79 -16.22
N LEU A 792 -6.12 -7.57 -14.92
CA LEU A 792 -7.12 -6.91 -14.08
C LEU A 792 -6.93 -5.40 -14.14
N PHE A 793 -8.02 -4.67 -14.22
CA PHE A 793 -8.06 -3.21 -14.29
C PHE A 793 -8.90 -2.68 -13.11
N PRO A 794 -8.28 -2.11 -12.06
CA PRO A 794 -9.02 -1.57 -10.93
C PRO A 794 -9.99 -0.46 -11.34
N THR A 795 -10.97 -0.19 -10.48
CA THR A 795 -11.90 0.91 -10.69
C THR A 795 -11.17 2.24 -10.75
N THR A 796 -11.58 3.09 -11.69
CA THR A 796 -11.14 4.49 -11.75
C THR A 796 -12.11 5.44 -11.04
N PHE A 797 -13.02 4.89 -10.23
CA PHE A 797 -14.10 5.56 -9.48
C PHE A 797 -15.14 6.29 -10.34
N HIS A 798 -14.79 6.65 -11.55
CA HIS A 798 -15.72 7.32 -12.47
C HIS A 798 -15.40 7.00 -13.92
N PHE A 799 -16.45 6.94 -14.74
CA PHE A 799 -16.36 6.64 -16.17
C PHE A 799 -15.53 7.68 -16.96
N ASN A 800 -15.49 8.93 -16.50
CA ASN A 800 -14.69 9.99 -17.10
C ASN A 800 -13.24 10.05 -16.60
N ASN A 801 -12.88 9.20 -15.66
CA ASN A 801 -11.52 9.13 -15.13
C ASN A 801 -10.73 8.03 -15.85
N PHE A 802 -9.55 8.38 -16.37
CA PHE A 802 -8.70 7.47 -17.11
C PHE A 802 -7.36 7.29 -16.40
N TRP A 803 -7.02 6.04 -16.16
CA TRP A 803 -5.73 5.64 -15.64
C TRP A 803 -4.93 4.87 -16.68
N THR A 804 -3.65 4.63 -16.41
CA THR A 804 -2.78 3.78 -17.21
C THR A 804 -2.37 2.55 -16.44
N LEU A 805 -2.19 1.44 -17.16
CA LEU A 805 -1.68 0.20 -16.64
C LEU A 805 -0.66 -0.38 -17.62
N ALA A 806 0.58 -0.54 -17.17
CA ALA A 806 1.65 -1.11 -17.96
C ALA A 806 1.73 -2.63 -17.79
N VAL A 807 1.70 -3.36 -18.90
CA VAL A 807 1.78 -4.82 -18.94
C VAL A 807 2.97 -5.22 -19.81
N PRO A 808 3.90 -6.08 -19.34
CA PRO A 808 5.01 -6.54 -20.13
C PRO A 808 4.58 -7.55 -21.20
N VAL A 809 4.90 -7.29 -22.45
CA VAL A 809 4.60 -8.16 -23.60
C VAL A 809 5.85 -8.45 -24.43
N THR A 810 5.85 -9.59 -25.16
CA THR A 810 6.91 -9.91 -26.11
C THR A 810 6.43 -9.62 -27.51
N LEU A 811 7.14 -8.75 -28.23
CA LEU A 811 6.84 -8.38 -29.62
C LEU A 811 7.95 -8.86 -30.56
N ARG A 812 7.57 -9.10 -31.83
CA ARG A 812 8.51 -9.36 -32.94
C ARG A 812 8.74 -8.06 -33.73
N PRO A 813 9.84 -7.94 -34.52
CA PRO A 813 10.06 -6.78 -35.36
C PRO A 813 8.93 -6.62 -36.39
N GLY A 814 8.56 -5.38 -36.66
CA GLY A 814 7.47 -5.03 -37.57
C GLY A 814 6.08 -5.12 -36.93
N PRO A 815 5.04 -5.38 -37.72
CA PRO A 815 3.64 -5.38 -37.20
C PRO A 815 3.35 -6.58 -36.32
N ASN A 816 2.65 -6.30 -35.20
CA ASN A 816 2.13 -7.27 -34.26
C ASN A 816 0.63 -6.98 -34.06
N THR A 817 -0.15 -8.02 -33.85
CA THR A 817 -1.59 -7.89 -33.54
C THR A 817 -1.79 -8.09 -32.06
N LEU A 818 -2.36 -7.10 -31.40
CA LEU A 818 -2.87 -7.19 -30.05
C LEU A 818 -4.38 -7.40 -30.11
N THR A 819 -4.89 -8.42 -29.41
CA THR A 819 -6.34 -8.66 -29.36
C THR A 819 -6.78 -8.66 -27.91
N PHE A 820 -7.76 -7.81 -27.62
CA PHE A 820 -8.43 -7.68 -26.34
C PHE A 820 -9.76 -8.40 -26.41
N THR A 821 -9.99 -9.32 -25.49
CA THR A 821 -11.24 -10.05 -25.32
C THR A 821 -11.61 -10.08 -23.84
N CYS A 822 -12.81 -10.47 -23.53
CA CYS A 822 -13.25 -10.75 -22.17
C CYS A 822 -14.38 -11.78 -22.29
N ASP A 823 -14.06 -13.05 -22.07
CA ASP A 823 -15.02 -14.13 -22.30
C ASP A 823 -15.85 -14.51 -21.07
N ARG A 824 -15.35 -14.19 -19.89
CA ARG A 824 -16.06 -14.34 -18.61
C ARG A 824 -15.56 -13.32 -17.61
N LEU A 825 -16.38 -13.06 -16.61
CA LEU A 825 -15.95 -12.31 -15.42
C LEU A 825 -14.90 -13.13 -14.65
N PRO A 826 -14.00 -12.45 -13.90
CA PRO A 826 -13.30 -13.13 -12.82
C PRO A 826 -14.34 -13.73 -11.90
N ASP A 827 -14.35 -15.03 -11.78
CA ASP A 827 -15.30 -15.72 -10.90
C ASP A 827 -14.72 -15.78 -9.49
N LEU A 828 -14.91 -14.69 -8.76
CA LEU A 828 -14.35 -14.53 -7.44
C LEU A 828 -15.37 -14.81 -6.32
N GLN A 829 -16.57 -15.25 -6.69
CA GLN A 829 -17.66 -15.49 -5.75
C GLN A 829 -18.67 -16.56 -6.15
N GLY A 830 -18.37 -17.37 -7.14
CA GLY A 830 -19.27 -18.49 -7.52
C GLY A 830 -20.58 -18.08 -8.17
N GLY A 831 -20.58 -17.05 -8.99
CA GLY A 831 -21.72 -16.76 -9.86
C GLY A 831 -22.86 -15.95 -9.25
N THR A 832 -22.72 -15.37 -8.06
CA THR A 832 -23.75 -14.48 -7.51
C THR A 832 -23.70 -13.10 -8.16
N GLU A 833 -24.81 -12.37 -8.11
CA GLU A 833 -24.88 -10.99 -8.60
C GLU A 833 -24.20 -10.06 -7.61
N ASP A 834 -23.63 -8.96 -8.13
CA ASP A 834 -23.10 -7.89 -7.29
C ASP A 834 -24.19 -7.29 -6.37
N THR A 835 -23.80 -6.44 -5.43
CA THR A 835 -24.74 -5.77 -4.50
C THR A 835 -25.83 -4.99 -5.22
N TYR A 836 -25.60 -4.60 -6.46
CA TYR A 836 -26.53 -3.86 -7.30
C TYR A 836 -27.28 -4.74 -8.31
N GLY A 837 -27.14 -6.07 -8.24
CA GLY A 837 -27.75 -7.00 -9.19
C GLY A 837 -27.15 -6.93 -10.59
N ARG A 838 -25.91 -6.47 -10.73
CA ARG A 838 -25.21 -6.33 -12.00
C ARG A 838 -23.81 -6.88 -11.92
N ARG A 839 -23.46 -7.65 -12.95
CA ARG A 839 -22.07 -8.07 -13.21
C ARG A 839 -21.61 -7.46 -14.51
N SER A 840 -20.41 -6.91 -14.52
CA SER A 840 -19.82 -6.47 -15.76
C SER A 840 -19.29 -7.68 -16.53
N ALA A 841 -19.86 -7.96 -17.68
CA ALA A 841 -19.37 -8.95 -18.61
C ALA A 841 -18.35 -8.37 -19.61
N TYR A 842 -17.95 -7.12 -19.43
CA TYR A 842 -17.15 -6.37 -20.38
C TYR A 842 -15.83 -5.94 -19.77
N ALA A 843 -14.79 -5.88 -20.59
CA ALA A 843 -13.53 -5.23 -20.29
C ALA A 843 -13.75 -3.72 -19.98
N PRO A 844 -12.79 -3.04 -19.38
CA PRO A 844 -12.88 -1.60 -19.19
C PRO A 844 -12.99 -0.88 -20.54
N VAL A 845 -13.42 0.37 -20.51
CA VAL A 845 -13.34 1.25 -21.69
C VAL A 845 -11.87 1.48 -22.02
N ILE A 846 -11.48 1.23 -23.27
CA ILE A 846 -10.11 1.38 -23.73
C ILE A 846 -10.00 2.62 -24.61
N ASP A 847 -9.10 3.53 -24.22
CA ASP A 847 -8.85 4.80 -24.91
C ASP A 847 -7.69 4.64 -25.91
N GLN A 848 -6.53 4.33 -25.40
CA GLN A 848 -5.32 4.15 -26.20
C GLN A 848 -4.37 3.13 -25.62
N VAL A 849 -3.47 2.67 -26.47
CA VAL A 849 -2.40 1.74 -26.13
C VAL A 849 -1.07 2.33 -26.56
N THR A 850 -0.11 2.36 -25.62
CA THR A 850 1.26 2.80 -25.90
C THR A 850 2.20 1.60 -25.87
N VAL A 851 3.11 1.52 -26.81
CA VAL A 851 4.13 0.47 -26.90
C VAL A 851 5.50 1.10 -26.75
N THR A 852 6.26 0.68 -25.75
CA THR A 852 7.62 1.16 -25.46
C THR A 852 8.53 -0.02 -25.15
N PRO A 853 9.72 -0.17 -25.75
CA PRO A 853 10.65 -1.21 -25.33
C PRO A 853 11.11 -1.00 -23.89
N LEU A 854 11.33 -2.08 -23.13
CA LEU A 854 11.76 -1.97 -21.73
C LEU A 854 13.15 -1.33 -21.58
N ALA A 855 14.02 -1.47 -22.58
CA ALA A 855 15.35 -0.85 -22.59
C ALA A 855 15.86 -0.61 -24.01
N GLN A 856 16.90 0.20 -24.18
CA GLN A 856 17.58 0.41 -25.44
C GLN A 856 18.61 -0.71 -25.70
N GLY A 857 18.58 -1.34 -26.85
CA GLY A 857 19.75 -2.04 -27.42
C GLY A 857 20.02 -3.47 -26.94
N GLN A 858 19.09 -4.20 -26.36
CA GLN A 858 19.30 -5.60 -26.00
C GLN A 858 19.08 -6.54 -27.20
N GLU A 859 20.11 -7.29 -27.58
CA GLU A 859 19.91 -8.53 -28.33
C GLU A 859 19.38 -9.60 -27.34
N PRO A 860 18.40 -10.41 -27.74
CA PRO A 860 17.96 -11.52 -26.91
C PRO A 860 19.14 -12.46 -26.64
N SER A 861 19.41 -12.76 -25.37
CA SER A 861 20.40 -13.73 -24.91
C SER A 861 20.06 -15.15 -25.37
#